data_219b2ca6ccdec0f72b0913c6c62f27bf
#
_entry.id   219b2ca6ccdec0f72b0913c6c62f27bf
#
_cell.length_a   1.000
_cell.length_b   1.000
_cell.length_c   1.000
_cell.angle_alpha   90.00
_cell.angle_beta   90.00
_cell.angle_gamma   90.00
#
_symmetry.space_group_name_H-M   'P 1'
#
loop_
_entity.id
_entity.type
_entity.pdbx_description
1 polymer ?
#
loop_
_entity_poly.entity_id
_entity_poly.type
_entity_poly.pdbx_seq_one_letter_code
_entity_poly.pdbx_strand_id
1 'polypeptide(L)'
;MIREKVARLAARMHDGPQYPSQGAVLFVDLERREHFRKYLPVGVLRSFLSGRGANMFLLHNLLLDGREPLDPQIPMIFGSGVFTGTLPTAARGNLTSVAPDSDAILDSNCGDYFPAFMKLGGIDHLVLYGQAAAWTLLELSGGAVRFHDATPYLGMDNTDLTRAVEKDFSCAERKDMAMARITRAGENLVLCSGIMGGPKAIYARCGAGAKMGSLRLKAVMILGRGEPPDLSPAYKENNRDLARKILSTSVVKYALKKVGTPFLYKPSRILGAMGTKNNQETIWYDTLDADNFDAYRPGMDGCFQCPIRCRPLNDLTPEGKGGWGASALKGVTGNAGYDEGQAGIEHRREKGYKGIRGDGRYDRHDKGDGPDYVTLGKMGPMIGIREPEQVLRLNNILNDLGLDSASTGSAIAWAMELYQRGILTAKETGGLDLTWGKYEVIETLLHMTSRREGFGDVIADSARAVERGRYPEEALKYRMAVKGLFQSDPHDARIIKGFALGLAVSTRGMDHLRNRPTLEINARINDNSGFKTALYGGTVAPGPTSYEGKEHAVATCEKTFAVGDAVGICRFATKLFNSPSTADYKDFARQLKELTGEEFTPAQLDEIGRNITGIERLINARLGLTEKDDTLPDRWFEEEITAGPFKGEKIDRAAFEALKTRYYDLLGLNGAGVPALEWHRRLAEATTGFAVRVALPEGIPGAPEGAVIVDQPVSDVAGLRDALKVRLPDAARKLDDSSLIVSVNGAMVLSNEDTAPVRSGDEVAIVRIMAGG
;
A
#
# COMPACT_ATOMS: atom_id res chain seq x y z
N MET A 1 -22.64 14.60 8.00
CA MET A 1 -21.78 13.74 8.88
C MET A 1 -21.65 12.36 8.28
N ILE A 2 -20.69 11.53 8.75
CA ILE A 2 -20.45 10.18 8.17
C ILE A 2 -21.72 9.31 8.14
N ARG A 3 -22.55 9.36 9.19
CA ARG A 3 -23.81 8.58 9.27
C ARG A 3 -24.78 8.89 8.15
N GLU A 4 -24.88 10.15 7.71
CA GLU A 4 -25.74 10.54 6.60
C GLU A 4 -25.21 9.98 5.27
N LYS A 5 -23.87 10.02 5.06
CA LYS A 5 -23.25 9.39 3.88
C LYS A 5 -23.43 7.87 3.90
N VAL A 6 -23.29 7.24 5.06
CA VAL A 6 -23.55 5.80 5.25
C VAL A 6 -25.03 5.49 4.92
N ALA A 7 -25.99 6.23 5.45
CA ALA A 7 -27.40 6.03 5.18
C ALA A 7 -27.74 6.21 3.68
N ARG A 8 -27.18 7.26 3.05
CA ARG A 8 -27.35 7.52 1.60
C ARG A 8 -26.78 6.40 0.74
N LEU A 9 -25.58 5.92 1.08
CA LEU A 9 -24.95 4.79 0.37
C LEU A 9 -25.76 3.49 0.58
N ALA A 10 -26.14 3.20 1.81
CA ALA A 10 -26.92 2.01 2.16
C ALA A 10 -28.27 1.94 1.43
N ALA A 11 -28.94 3.08 1.20
CA ALA A 11 -30.17 3.18 0.43
C ALA A 11 -30.01 2.77 -1.06
N ARG A 12 -28.78 2.77 -1.58
CA ARG A 12 -28.43 2.35 -2.95
C ARG A 12 -27.93 0.90 -3.01
N MET A 13 -27.85 0.22 -1.88
CA MET A 13 -27.41 -1.16 -1.75
C MET A 13 -28.59 -2.09 -1.51
N HIS A 14 -28.36 -3.39 -1.60
CA HIS A 14 -29.39 -4.41 -1.48
C HIS A 14 -29.38 -5.06 -0.09
N ASP A 15 -30.52 -5.68 0.30
CA ASP A 15 -30.65 -6.44 1.54
C ASP A 15 -30.17 -7.89 1.42
N GLY A 16 -29.97 -8.37 0.19
CA GLY A 16 -29.47 -9.72 -0.11
C GLY A 16 -28.42 -9.71 -1.23
N PRO A 17 -27.66 -10.82 -1.37
CA PRO A 17 -26.60 -10.93 -2.37
C PRO A 17 -27.17 -10.84 -3.79
N GLN A 18 -26.47 -10.10 -4.65
CA GLN A 18 -26.83 -9.90 -6.06
C GLN A 18 -26.13 -10.89 -6.99
N TYR A 19 -25.13 -11.58 -6.50
CA TYR A 19 -24.40 -12.66 -7.18
C TYR A 19 -23.89 -13.68 -6.14
N PRO A 20 -23.63 -14.93 -6.55
CA PRO A 20 -23.25 -15.97 -5.61
C PRO A 20 -22.05 -15.59 -4.73
N SER A 21 -22.17 -15.82 -3.45
CA SER A 21 -21.14 -15.74 -2.42
C SER A 21 -20.44 -14.38 -2.24
N GLN A 22 -21.04 -13.22 -2.68
CA GLN A 22 -20.26 -11.99 -2.76
C GLN A 22 -21.02 -10.69 -2.48
N GLY A 23 -20.24 -9.63 -2.18
CA GLY A 23 -20.71 -8.26 -2.07
C GLY A 23 -21.22 -7.87 -0.68
N ALA A 24 -21.02 -8.69 0.35
CA ALA A 24 -21.48 -8.40 1.70
C ALA A 24 -20.64 -7.28 2.34
N VAL A 25 -21.27 -6.18 2.72
CA VAL A 25 -20.68 -5.05 3.45
C VAL A 25 -21.29 -4.98 4.84
N LEU A 26 -20.47 -5.14 5.87
CA LEU A 26 -20.84 -4.94 7.25
C LEU A 26 -20.44 -3.53 7.68
N PHE A 27 -21.43 -2.70 8.01
CA PHE A 27 -21.24 -1.37 8.58
C PHE A 27 -21.30 -1.46 10.10
N VAL A 28 -20.30 -0.85 10.78
CA VAL A 28 -20.22 -0.81 12.26
C VAL A 28 -19.95 0.62 12.71
N ASP A 29 -20.90 1.19 13.44
CA ASP A 29 -20.77 2.44 14.18
C ASP A 29 -20.18 2.13 15.55
N LEU A 30 -18.90 2.41 15.76
CA LEU A 30 -18.18 2.10 16.99
C LEU A 30 -18.66 2.96 18.16
N GLU A 31 -19.11 4.19 17.89
CA GLU A 31 -19.60 5.11 18.91
C GLU A 31 -20.96 4.66 19.50
N ARG A 32 -21.87 4.23 18.62
CA ARG A 32 -23.21 3.77 18.99
C ARG A 32 -23.29 2.28 19.33
N ARG A 33 -22.26 1.51 18.97
CA ARG A 33 -22.26 0.05 19.01
C ARG A 33 -23.39 -0.55 18.18
N GLU A 34 -23.68 0.05 17.03
CA GLU A 34 -24.70 -0.39 16.09
C GLU A 34 -24.04 -0.99 14.86
N HIS A 35 -24.70 -1.95 14.23
CA HIS A 35 -24.23 -2.54 12.99
C HIS A 35 -25.39 -2.98 12.12
N PHE A 36 -25.13 -3.01 10.80
CA PHE A 36 -26.06 -3.58 9.83
C PHE A 36 -25.30 -4.08 8.60
N ARG A 37 -25.93 -4.97 7.84
CA ARG A 37 -25.35 -5.56 6.63
C ARG A 37 -26.12 -5.09 5.40
N LYS A 38 -25.40 -4.82 4.32
CA LYS A 38 -25.92 -4.56 2.98
C LYS A 38 -25.06 -5.31 1.95
N TYR A 39 -25.54 -5.34 0.71
CA TYR A 39 -24.86 -6.01 -0.39
C TYR A 39 -24.63 -5.06 -1.55
N LEU A 40 -23.44 -5.10 -2.14
CA LEU A 40 -23.06 -4.27 -3.27
C LEU A 40 -23.89 -4.62 -4.51
N PRO A 41 -24.34 -3.63 -5.30
CA PRO A 41 -24.92 -3.86 -6.61
C PRO A 41 -23.95 -4.59 -7.55
N VAL A 42 -24.45 -5.40 -8.47
CA VAL A 42 -23.63 -6.10 -9.48
C VAL A 42 -22.85 -5.12 -10.36
N GLY A 43 -23.35 -3.89 -10.55
CA GLY A 43 -22.65 -2.82 -11.25
C GLY A 43 -21.30 -2.47 -10.63
N VAL A 44 -21.17 -2.54 -9.29
CA VAL A 44 -19.88 -2.33 -8.58
C VAL A 44 -18.92 -3.47 -8.92
N LEU A 45 -19.38 -4.73 -8.92
CA LEU A 45 -18.54 -5.85 -9.34
C LEU A 45 -18.04 -5.67 -10.79
N ARG A 46 -18.92 -5.26 -11.71
CA ARG A 46 -18.57 -5.04 -13.12
C ARG A 46 -17.61 -3.88 -13.34
N SER A 47 -17.62 -2.86 -12.48
CA SER A 47 -16.79 -1.65 -12.64
C SER A 47 -15.50 -1.66 -11.83
N PHE A 48 -15.47 -2.38 -10.67
CA PHE A 48 -14.40 -2.31 -9.67
C PHE A 48 -14.01 -3.66 -9.08
N LEU A 49 -14.72 -4.74 -9.34
CA LEU A 49 -14.60 -6.03 -8.67
C LEU A 49 -14.86 -5.92 -7.15
N SER A 50 -13.99 -6.52 -6.32
CA SER A 50 -14.05 -6.50 -4.85
C SER A 50 -12.76 -5.90 -4.27
N GLY A 51 -12.35 -6.31 -3.05
CA GLY A 51 -11.07 -5.92 -2.44
C GLY A 51 -10.77 -4.43 -2.55
N ARG A 52 -9.61 -4.10 -3.13
CA ARG A 52 -9.18 -2.70 -3.34
C ARG A 52 -10.20 -1.88 -4.13
N GLY A 53 -10.76 -2.45 -5.20
CA GLY A 53 -11.67 -1.68 -6.06
C GLY A 53 -12.98 -1.30 -5.36
N ALA A 54 -13.67 -2.24 -4.74
CA ALA A 54 -14.89 -1.95 -3.98
C ALA A 54 -14.61 -1.11 -2.72
N ASN A 55 -13.44 -1.27 -2.08
CA ASN A 55 -13.04 -0.39 -0.99
C ASN A 55 -12.91 1.07 -1.45
N MET A 56 -12.33 1.32 -2.62
CA MET A 56 -12.22 2.68 -3.18
C MET A 56 -13.60 3.25 -3.55
N PHE A 57 -14.49 2.41 -4.11
CA PHE A 57 -15.91 2.80 -4.30
C PHE A 57 -16.56 3.21 -2.98
N LEU A 58 -16.38 2.43 -1.91
CA LEU A 58 -16.95 2.74 -0.59
C LEU A 58 -16.34 4.03 -0.03
N LEU A 59 -15.00 4.19 -0.06
CA LEU A 59 -14.34 5.38 0.44
C LEU A 59 -14.77 6.64 -0.33
N HIS A 60 -14.84 6.59 -1.65
CA HIS A 60 -15.26 7.73 -2.47
C HIS A 60 -16.66 8.25 -2.08
N ASN A 61 -17.60 7.35 -1.79
CA ASN A 61 -18.96 7.70 -1.35
C ASN A 61 -19.01 8.20 0.11
N LEU A 62 -18.10 7.71 0.97
CA LEU A 62 -18.13 7.97 2.41
C LEU A 62 -17.17 9.08 2.85
N LEU A 63 -16.23 9.50 2.02
CA LEU A 63 -15.24 10.51 2.34
C LEU A 63 -15.90 11.84 2.70
N LEU A 64 -15.49 12.42 3.81
CA LEU A 64 -15.81 13.78 4.23
C LEU A 64 -14.60 14.67 3.93
N ASP A 65 -14.82 15.67 3.08
CA ASP A 65 -13.76 16.57 2.66
C ASP A 65 -13.32 17.50 3.80
N GLY A 66 -12.05 17.89 3.80
CA GLY A 66 -11.47 18.81 4.78
C GLY A 66 -11.33 18.25 6.20
N ARG A 67 -11.43 16.92 6.36
CA ARG A 67 -11.23 16.25 7.66
C ARG A 67 -9.81 15.72 7.78
N GLU A 68 -9.24 15.84 8.96
CA GLU A 68 -7.96 15.25 9.29
C GLU A 68 -8.00 13.71 9.20
N PRO A 69 -6.92 13.05 8.75
CA PRO A 69 -6.90 11.60 8.57
C PRO A 69 -7.26 10.78 9.82
N LEU A 70 -6.91 11.28 11.01
CA LEU A 70 -7.22 10.64 12.29
C LEU A 70 -8.63 10.94 12.82
N ASP A 71 -9.40 11.83 12.14
CA ASP A 71 -10.78 12.11 12.54
C ASP A 71 -11.61 10.81 12.48
N PRO A 72 -12.32 10.44 13.57
CA PRO A 72 -13.16 9.24 13.59
C PRO A 72 -14.32 9.23 12.58
N GLN A 73 -14.65 10.39 11.99
CA GLN A 73 -15.63 10.50 10.91
C GLN A 73 -15.09 10.01 9.55
N ILE A 74 -13.76 9.87 9.39
CA ILE A 74 -13.17 9.23 8.24
C ILE A 74 -13.22 7.71 8.43
N PRO A 75 -13.90 6.94 7.55
CA PRO A 75 -14.08 5.51 7.74
C PRO A 75 -12.79 4.74 7.52
N MET A 76 -12.68 3.59 8.17
CA MET A 76 -11.67 2.57 7.92
C MET A 76 -12.35 1.34 7.32
N ILE A 77 -11.85 0.84 6.19
CA ILE A 77 -12.54 -0.17 5.39
C ILE A 77 -11.59 -1.34 5.15
N PHE A 78 -11.88 -2.50 5.77
CA PHE A 78 -11.23 -3.77 5.41
C PHE A 78 -12.02 -4.41 4.28
N GLY A 79 -11.33 -4.93 3.26
CA GLY A 79 -11.96 -5.61 2.14
C GLY A 79 -11.20 -6.87 1.73
N SER A 80 -11.92 -7.89 1.36
CA SER A 80 -11.40 -9.13 0.77
C SER A 80 -11.62 -9.13 -0.73
N GLY A 81 -10.68 -9.68 -1.50
CA GLY A 81 -10.85 -9.84 -2.93
C GLY A 81 -11.84 -10.95 -3.30
N VAL A 82 -12.26 -10.98 -4.56
CA VAL A 82 -13.25 -11.95 -5.04
C VAL A 82 -12.83 -13.38 -4.76
N PHE A 83 -11.55 -13.72 -4.94
CA PHE A 83 -11.02 -15.09 -4.79
C PHE A 83 -10.46 -15.39 -3.40
N THR A 84 -10.43 -14.40 -2.49
CA THR A 84 -9.82 -14.56 -1.17
C THR A 84 -10.42 -15.75 -0.43
N GLY A 85 -9.57 -16.66 0.04
CA GLY A 85 -9.98 -17.87 0.78
C GLY A 85 -10.45 -19.05 -0.08
N THR A 86 -10.64 -18.88 -1.41
CA THR A 86 -11.15 -19.93 -2.30
C THR A 86 -10.16 -20.36 -3.39
N LEU A 87 -9.20 -19.48 -3.74
CA LEU A 87 -8.17 -19.75 -4.76
C LEU A 87 -6.80 -19.92 -4.09
N PRO A 88 -5.97 -20.89 -4.46
CA PRO A 88 -4.57 -20.95 -4.04
C PRO A 88 -3.83 -19.66 -4.36
N THR A 89 -3.03 -19.13 -3.41
CA THR A 89 -2.36 -17.82 -3.48
C THR A 89 -3.27 -16.58 -3.32
N ALA A 90 -4.58 -16.73 -3.18
CA ALA A 90 -5.52 -15.64 -2.91
C ALA A 90 -5.86 -15.56 -1.41
N ALA A 91 -4.95 -15.00 -0.63
CA ALA A 91 -5.14 -14.74 0.80
C ALA A 91 -5.00 -13.24 1.13
N ARG A 92 -5.14 -12.37 0.11
CA ARG A 92 -4.96 -10.92 0.29
C ARG A 92 -6.27 -10.24 0.63
N GLY A 93 -6.17 -9.31 1.60
CA GLY A 93 -7.15 -8.29 1.86
C GLY A 93 -6.54 -6.91 1.72
N ASN A 94 -7.39 -5.94 1.51
CA ASN A 94 -7.05 -4.53 1.38
C ASN A 94 -7.64 -3.73 2.55
N LEU A 95 -6.91 -2.75 3.03
CA LEU A 95 -7.35 -1.76 3.99
C LEU A 95 -7.33 -0.39 3.33
N THR A 96 -8.44 0.33 3.43
CA THR A 96 -8.63 1.64 2.79
C THR A 96 -9.14 2.67 3.79
N SER A 97 -8.56 3.88 3.75
CA SER A 97 -8.96 5.07 4.49
C SER A 97 -8.26 6.31 3.91
N VAL A 98 -8.14 7.39 4.67
CA VAL A 98 -7.20 8.49 4.43
C VAL A 98 -5.95 8.24 5.27
N ALA A 99 -4.78 8.49 4.72
CA ALA A 99 -3.51 8.15 5.34
C ALA A 99 -3.03 9.21 6.35
N PRO A 100 -2.78 8.86 7.62
CA PRO A 100 -2.19 9.81 8.56
C PRO A 100 -0.68 10.01 8.37
N ASP A 101 0.02 9.09 7.70
CA ASP A 101 1.47 9.15 7.42
C ASP A 101 1.77 9.84 6.05
N SER A 102 0.73 10.19 5.27
CA SER A 102 0.89 10.83 3.96
C SER A 102 -0.27 11.76 3.64
N ASP A 103 -0.20 12.47 2.50
CA ASP A 103 -1.28 13.36 2.02
C ASP A 103 -2.32 12.62 1.16
N ALA A 104 -2.11 11.33 0.93
CA ALA A 104 -2.85 10.52 -0.01
C ALA A 104 -3.83 9.54 0.67
N ILE A 105 -4.46 8.71 -0.14
CA ILE A 105 -5.25 7.57 0.34
C ILE A 105 -4.39 6.62 1.17
N LEU A 106 -4.98 6.07 2.25
CA LEU A 106 -4.50 4.86 2.88
C LEU A 106 -4.96 3.66 2.04
N ASP A 107 -4.02 2.96 1.46
CA ASP A 107 -4.23 1.73 0.71
C ASP A 107 -3.13 0.74 1.10
N SER A 108 -3.48 -0.22 1.94
CA SER A 108 -2.52 -1.20 2.48
C SER A 108 -3.05 -2.62 2.31
N ASN A 109 -2.18 -3.54 1.88
CA ASN A 109 -2.55 -4.94 1.67
C ASN A 109 -1.88 -5.84 2.71
N CYS A 110 -2.67 -6.76 3.27
CA CYS A 110 -2.18 -7.81 4.14
C CYS A 110 -2.53 -9.18 3.57
N GLY A 111 -1.69 -10.16 3.83
CA GLY A 111 -1.97 -11.57 3.58
C GLY A 111 -2.36 -12.30 4.86
N ASP A 112 -1.89 -13.54 4.98
CA ASP A 112 -2.07 -14.45 6.10
C ASP A 112 -3.51 -15.00 6.21
N TYR A 113 -4.13 -14.97 7.38
CA TYR A 113 -5.39 -15.67 7.65
C TYR A 113 -6.58 -14.71 7.82
N PHE A 114 -6.36 -13.49 8.31
CA PHE A 114 -7.44 -12.55 8.62
C PHE A 114 -8.36 -12.25 7.43
N PRO A 115 -7.87 -11.89 6.22
CA PRO A 115 -8.77 -11.62 5.10
C PRO A 115 -9.56 -12.84 4.65
N ALA A 116 -8.94 -14.03 4.71
CA ALA A 116 -9.61 -15.27 4.33
C ALA A 116 -10.71 -15.64 5.34
N PHE A 117 -10.46 -15.52 6.65
CA PHE A 117 -11.46 -15.79 7.69
C PHE A 117 -12.62 -14.79 7.60
N MET A 118 -12.35 -13.50 7.34
CA MET A 118 -13.37 -12.47 7.14
C MET A 118 -14.30 -12.87 5.96
N LYS A 119 -13.71 -13.21 4.81
CA LYS A 119 -14.43 -13.63 3.60
C LYS A 119 -15.26 -14.89 3.83
N LEU A 120 -14.65 -15.93 4.38
CA LEU A 120 -15.33 -17.22 4.66
C LEU A 120 -16.39 -17.07 5.76
N GLY A 121 -16.22 -16.09 6.67
CA GLY A 121 -17.23 -15.67 7.64
C GLY A 121 -18.39 -14.85 7.04
N GLY A 122 -18.43 -14.71 5.71
CA GLY A 122 -19.53 -14.04 5.00
C GLY A 122 -19.45 -12.51 5.01
N ILE A 123 -18.25 -11.93 5.16
CA ILE A 123 -18.01 -10.48 5.13
C ILE A 123 -16.96 -10.19 4.06
N ASP A 124 -17.38 -9.51 2.98
CA ASP A 124 -16.46 -9.06 1.95
C ASP A 124 -15.78 -7.74 2.32
N HIS A 125 -16.56 -6.83 2.89
CA HIS A 125 -16.09 -5.51 3.32
C HIS A 125 -16.61 -5.20 4.72
N LEU A 126 -15.72 -4.68 5.58
CA LEU A 126 -16.04 -4.20 6.92
C LEU A 126 -15.76 -2.70 6.98
N VAL A 127 -16.80 -1.90 7.13
CA VAL A 127 -16.74 -0.43 7.22
C VAL A 127 -16.88 -0.02 8.69
N LEU A 128 -15.82 0.55 9.25
CA LEU A 128 -15.74 0.99 10.63
C LEU A 128 -15.72 2.53 10.66
N TYR A 129 -16.55 3.14 11.49
CA TYR A 129 -16.61 4.60 11.67
C TYR A 129 -17.07 4.99 13.06
N GLY A 130 -16.81 6.25 13.45
CA GLY A 130 -17.01 6.73 14.80
C GLY A 130 -15.89 6.25 15.75
N GLN A 131 -15.78 6.88 16.91
CA GLN A 131 -14.81 6.49 17.95
C GLN A 131 -15.52 5.73 19.06
N ALA A 132 -15.01 4.57 19.43
CA ALA A 132 -15.53 3.83 20.58
C ALA A 132 -15.35 4.65 21.90
N ALA A 133 -16.34 4.58 22.79
CA ALA A 133 -16.29 5.28 24.06
C ALA A 133 -15.12 4.82 24.95
N ALA A 134 -14.80 3.52 24.88
CA ALA A 134 -13.65 2.89 25.53
C ALA A 134 -12.90 2.01 24.53
N TRP A 135 -11.66 1.62 24.83
CA TRP A 135 -10.90 0.68 24.02
C TRP A 135 -11.66 -0.62 23.83
N THR A 136 -11.80 -1.01 22.57
CA THR A 136 -12.69 -2.08 22.15
C THR A 136 -11.94 -3.15 21.36
N LEU A 137 -12.25 -4.43 21.63
CA LEU A 137 -12.02 -5.56 20.76
C LEU A 137 -13.35 -5.94 20.10
N LEU A 138 -13.40 -5.89 18.77
CA LEU A 138 -14.58 -6.24 18.00
C LEU A 138 -14.51 -7.71 17.60
N GLU A 139 -15.44 -8.53 18.09
CA GLU A 139 -15.59 -9.93 17.68
C GLU A 139 -16.65 -10.07 16.60
N LEU A 140 -16.30 -10.78 15.54
CA LEU A 140 -17.19 -11.16 14.44
C LEU A 140 -17.26 -12.69 14.40
N SER A 141 -18.45 -13.26 14.68
CA SER A 141 -18.64 -14.70 14.78
C SER A 141 -20.04 -15.13 14.39
N GLY A 142 -20.16 -16.05 13.42
CA GLY A 142 -21.45 -16.64 13.03
C GLY A 142 -22.53 -15.61 12.66
N GLY A 143 -22.15 -14.47 12.08
CA GLY A 143 -23.04 -13.34 11.76
C GLY A 143 -23.30 -12.37 12.92
N ALA A 144 -22.84 -12.68 14.13
CA ALA A 144 -22.94 -11.77 15.29
C ALA A 144 -21.75 -10.81 15.36
N VAL A 145 -22.01 -9.61 15.89
CA VAL A 145 -21.00 -8.59 16.20
C VAL A 145 -21.04 -8.32 17.70
N ARG A 146 -19.92 -8.52 18.38
CA ARG A 146 -19.80 -8.29 19.83
C ARG A 146 -18.67 -7.32 20.11
N PHE A 147 -18.88 -6.44 21.08
CA PHE A 147 -17.94 -5.41 21.52
C PHE A 147 -17.43 -5.79 22.91
N HIS A 148 -16.16 -6.16 23.01
CA HIS A 148 -15.49 -6.51 24.26
C HIS A 148 -14.64 -5.34 24.75
N ASP A 149 -14.51 -5.21 26.08
CA ASP A 149 -13.54 -4.30 26.68
C ASP A 149 -12.11 -4.76 26.36
N ALA A 150 -11.34 -3.89 25.72
CA ALA A 150 -9.94 -4.14 25.38
C ALA A 150 -8.94 -3.53 26.36
N THR A 151 -9.41 -2.90 27.45
CA THR A 151 -8.53 -2.30 28.48
C THR A 151 -7.48 -3.28 29.02
N PRO A 152 -7.78 -4.58 29.25
CA PRO A 152 -6.77 -5.54 29.72
C PRO A 152 -5.62 -5.79 28.72
N TYR A 153 -5.81 -5.45 27.45
CA TYR A 153 -4.84 -5.69 26.38
C TYR A 153 -4.00 -4.47 26.01
N LEU A 154 -4.22 -3.33 26.68
CA LEU A 154 -3.47 -2.10 26.41
C LEU A 154 -2.00 -2.25 26.79
N GLY A 155 -1.15 -1.60 26.01
CA GLY A 155 0.30 -1.66 26.19
C GLY A 155 0.95 -2.97 25.75
N MET A 156 0.17 -3.95 25.28
CA MET A 156 0.70 -5.22 24.77
C MET A 156 1.21 -5.09 23.33
N ASP A 157 2.37 -5.70 23.08
CA ASP A 157 2.92 -5.87 21.75
C ASP A 157 2.30 -7.11 21.07
N ASN A 158 2.62 -7.38 19.81
CA ASN A 158 1.92 -8.36 18.98
C ASN A 158 1.87 -9.76 19.61
N THR A 159 2.99 -10.25 20.12
CA THR A 159 3.09 -11.60 20.70
C THR A 159 2.30 -11.74 22.00
N ASP A 160 2.41 -10.75 22.89
CA ASP A 160 1.73 -10.79 24.19
C ASP A 160 0.22 -10.65 24.02
N LEU A 161 -0.21 -9.75 23.14
CA LEU A 161 -1.62 -9.59 22.81
C LEU A 161 -2.22 -10.88 22.24
N THR A 162 -1.52 -11.52 21.30
CA THR A 162 -2.00 -12.79 20.72
C THR A 162 -2.21 -13.85 21.79
N ARG A 163 -1.21 -14.05 22.67
CA ARG A 163 -1.29 -15.03 23.76
C ARG A 163 -2.41 -14.73 24.76
N ALA A 164 -2.61 -13.45 25.09
CA ALA A 164 -3.68 -13.04 26.00
C ALA A 164 -5.07 -13.34 25.41
N VAL A 165 -5.29 -12.97 24.14
CA VAL A 165 -6.55 -13.24 23.45
C VAL A 165 -6.79 -14.74 23.26
N GLU A 166 -5.78 -15.51 22.85
CA GLU A 166 -5.89 -16.99 22.74
C GLU A 166 -6.32 -17.62 24.04
N LYS A 167 -5.76 -17.16 25.16
CA LYS A 167 -6.12 -17.65 26.50
C LYS A 167 -7.55 -17.27 26.87
N ASP A 168 -7.92 -16.00 26.74
CA ASP A 168 -9.20 -15.49 27.25
C ASP A 168 -10.39 -16.00 26.40
N PHE A 169 -10.19 -16.22 25.10
CA PHE A 169 -11.21 -16.78 24.22
C PHE A 169 -11.09 -18.29 23.99
N SER A 170 -10.12 -18.96 24.65
CA SER A 170 -9.88 -20.41 24.50
C SER A 170 -9.77 -20.87 23.05
N CYS A 171 -9.06 -20.11 22.22
CA CYS A 171 -8.90 -20.33 20.77
C CYS A 171 -7.43 -20.17 20.36
N ALA A 172 -7.09 -20.67 19.17
CA ALA A 172 -5.74 -20.55 18.61
C ALA A 172 -5.78 -19.75 17.30
N GLU A 173 -4.85 -18.79 17.16
CA GLU A 173 -4.72 -18.00 15.93
C GLU A 173 -4.37 -18.91 14.74
N ARG A 174 -4.91 -18.61 13.56
CA ARG A 174 -4.81 -19.36 12.30
C ARG A 174 -5.54 -20.70 12.28
N LYS A 175 -6.07 -21.15 13.40
CA LYS A 175 -6.85 -22.38 13.50
C LYS A 175 -8.32 -22.08 13.77
N ASP A 176 -8.58 -21.47 14.90
CA ASP A 176 -9.93 -21.20 15.41
C ASP A 176 -10.32 -19.75 15.21
N MET A 177 -9.36 -18.84 15.13
CA MET A 177 -9.58 -17.41 14.90
C MET A 177 -8.50 -16.79 14.01
N ALA A 178 -8.81 -15.60 13.47
CA ALA A 178 -7.84 -14.69 12.88
C ALA A 178 -8.12 -13.27 13.35
N MET A 179 -7.07 -12.46 13.55
CA MET A 179 -7.20 -11.16 14.19
C MET A 179 -6.39 -10.09 13.44
N ALA A 180 -7.03 -8.95 13.16
CA ALA A 180 -6.36 -7.70 12.80
C ALA A 180 -6.25 -6.84 14.07
N ARG A 181 -5.04 -6.46 14.48
CA ARG A 181 -4.78 -5.83 15.79
C ARG A 181 -3.69 -4.77 15.72
N ILE A 182 -3.79 -3.80 16.61
CA ILE A 182 -2.72 -2.83 16.85
C ILE A 182 -1.96 -3.18 18.13
N THR A 183 -0.69 -2.82 18.13
CA THR A 183 0.19 -2.87 19.30
C THR A 183 0.15 -1.54 20.05
N ARG A 184 1.01 -1.40 21.07
CA ARG A 184 1.27 -0.14 21.76
C ARG A 184 1.57 1.01 20.79
N ALA A 185 2.28 0.76 19.70
CA ALA A 185 2.59 1.79 18.71
C ALA A 185 1.32 2.40 18.09
N GLY A 186 0.33 1.57 17.74
CA GLY A 186 -0.96 2.06 17.23
C GLY A 186 -1.78 2.80 18.30
N GLU A 187 -1.76 2.33 19.55
CA GLU A 187 -2.39 3.03 20.68
C GLU A 187 -1.84 4.44 20.88
N ASN A 188 -0.52 4.60 20.73
CA ASN A 188 0.20 5.87 20.84
C ASN A 188 0.15 6.70 19.54
N LEU A 189 -0.64 6.33 18.56
CA LEU A 189 -0.78 7.02 17.27
C LEU A 189 0.55 7.25 16.55
N VAL A 190 1.45 6.28 16.62
CA VAL A 190 2.73 6.29 15.89
C VAL A 190 2.44 6.20 14.40
N LEU A 191 2.85 7.20 13.61
CA LEU A 191 2.49 7.30 12.18
C LEU A 191 3.12 6.21 11.32
N CYS A 192 4.26 5.66 11.71
CA CYS A 192 4.86 4.49 11.06
C CYS A 192 4.37 3.15 11.65
N SER A 193 3.25 3.12 12.40
CA SER A 193 2.64 1.87 12.88
C SER A 193 1.68 1.26 11.87
N GLY A 194 1.60 -0.07 11.87
CA GLY A 194 0.68 -0.86 11.07
C GLY A 194 -0.33 -1.64 11.91
N ILE A 195 -1.19 -2.38 11.22
CA ILE A 195 -2.15 -3.32 11.82
C ILE A 195 -1.66 -4.74 11.55
N MET A 196 -1.35 -5.48 12.61
CA MET A 196 -0.89 -6.87 12.49
C MET A 196 -2.06 -7.79 12.15
N GLY A 197 -1.94 -8.58 11.07
CA GLY A 197 -2.90 -9.61 10.67
C GLY A 197 -2.40 -11.04 10.94
N GLY A 198 -1.35 -11.17 11.73
CA GLY A 198 -0.68 -12.42 12.08
C GLY A 198 0.68 -12.15 12.73
N PRO A 199 1.54 -13.15 12.91
CA PRO A 199 2.86 -12.99 13.53
C PRO A 199 3.77 -12.00 12.79
N LYS A 200 3.69 -11.98 11.46
CA LYS A 200 4.43 -11.07 10.57
C LYS A 200 3.53 -10.28 9.63
N ALA A 201 2.41 -10.84 9.22
CA ALA A 201 1.54 -10.20 8.25
C ALA A 201 1.01 -8.88 8.81
N ILE A 202 1.17 -7.81 8.05
CA ILE A 202 0.87 -6.47 8.52
C ILE A 202 0.24 -5.64 7.38
N TYR A 203 -0.81 -4.89 7.67
CA TYR A 203 -1.20 -3.72 6.89
C TYR A 203 -0.26 -2.58 7.30
N ALA A 204 0.89 -2.49 6.65
CA ALA A 204 2.05 -1.75 7.14
C ALA A 204 2.01 -0.26 6.80
N ARG A 205 1.66 0.05 5.56
CA ARG A 205 1.86 1.39 5.00
C ARG A 205 0.80 2.40 5.41
N CYS A 206 1.14 3.68 5.26
CA CYS A 206 0.22 4.83 5.38
C CYS A 206 -0.33 5.08 6.78
N GLY A 207 0.36 4.63 7.85
CA GLY A 207 -0.07 4.91 9.23
C GLY A 207 -1.33 4.16 9.67
N ALA A 208 -1.54 2.95 9.12
CA ALA A 208 -2.76 2.16 9.37
C ALA A 208 -3.01 1.90 10.86
N GLY A 209 -1.95 1.64 11.65
CA GLY A 209 -2.05 1.41 13.09
C GLY A 209 -2.54 2.64 13.85
N ALA A 210 -2.00 3.82 13.53
CA ALA A 210 -2.46 5.09 14.10
C ALA A 210 -3.93 5.37 13.76
N LYS A 211 -4.36 5.08 12.53
CA LYS A 211 -5.76 5.23 12.12
C LYS A 211 -6.69 4.34 12.95
N MET A 212 -6.35 3.08 13.15
CA MET A 212 -7.13 2.16 13.98
C MET A 212 -7.14 2.59 15.45
N GLY A 213 -6.00 3.08 15.96
CA GLY A 213 -5.86 3.62 17.30
C GLY A 213 -6.75 4.85 17.54
N SER A 214 -6.89 5.75 16.54
CA SER A 214 -7.77 6.92 16.64
C SER A 214 -9.25 6.57 16.81
N LEU A 215 -9.66 5.37 16.41
CA LEU A 215 -11.01 4.85 16.62
C LEU A 215 -11.19 4.18 18.01
N ARG A 216 -10.13 4.08 18.83
CA ARG A 216 -10.04 3.28 20.05
C ARG A 216 -10.39 1.81 19.83
N LEU A 217 -9.95 1.27 18.69
CA LEU A 217 -10.15 -0.11 18.31
C LEU A 217 -8.83 -0.87 18.46
N LYS A 218 -8.73 -1.77 19.44
CA LYS A 218 -7.52 -2.55 19.74
C LYS A 218 -7.36 -3.71 18.75
N ALA A 219 -8.48 -4.38 18.45
CA ALA A 219 -8.49 -5.51 17.53
C ALA A 219 -9.85 -5.72 16.87
N VAL A 220 -9.82 -6.33 15.68
CA VAL A 220 -10.96 -6.99 15.04
C VAL A 220 -10.63 -8.48 14.97
N MET A 221 -11.41 -9.30 15.63
CA MET A 221 -11.25 -10.75 15.70
C MET A 221 -12.37 -11.46 14.94
N ILE A 222 -12.00 -12.33 14.02
CA ILE A 222 -12.94 -13.26 13.36
C ILE A 222 -12.84 -14.59 14.09
N LEU A 223 -13.86 -14.95 14.83
CA LEU A 223 -13.93 -16.21 15.57
C LEU A 223 -14.69 -17.25 14.77
N GLY A 224 -14.03 -18.37 14.51
CA GLY A 224 -14.51 -19.40 13.56
C GLY A 224 -14.12 -19.08 12.11
N ARG A 225 -13.62 -20.11 11.43
CA ARG A 225 -13.10 -19.94 10.05
C ARG A 225 -14.21 -19.68 9.02
N GLY A 226 -15.45 -20.06 9.31
CA GLY A 226 -16.51 -20.14 8.31
C GLY A 226 -16.29 -21.30 7.32
N GLU A 227 -17.29 -21.54 6.48
CA GLU A 227 -17.21 -22.56 5.45
C GLU A 227 -17.01 -21.94 4.07
N PRO A 228 -16.16 -22.52 3.20
CA PRO A 228 -16.06 -22.06 1.83
C PRO A 228 -17.42 -22.26 1.13
N PRO A 229 -17.76 -21.41 0.14
CA PRO A 229 -18.92 -21.61 -0.68
C PRO A 229 -18.83 -22.94 -1.43
N ASP A 230 -19.97 -23.50 -1.86
CA ASP A 230 -19.94 -24.68 -2.71
C ASP A 230 -19.36 -24.30 -4.08
N LEU A 231 -18.15 -24.79 -4.31
CA LEU A 231 -17.36 -24.46 -5.50
C LEU A 231 -17.63 -25.50 -6.60
N SER A 232 -17.92 -25.03 -7.81
CA SER A 232 -18.15 -25.89 -8.96
C SER A 232 -16.95 -26.82 -9.26
N PRO A 233 -17.16 -27.99 -9.86
CA PRO A 233 -16.06 -28.84 -10.33
C PRO A 233 -15.09 -28.09 -11.26
N ALA A 234 -15.62 -27.25 -12.15
CA ALA A 234 -14.83 -26.43 -13.08
C ALA A 234 -13.96 -25.41 -12.32
N TYR A 235 -14.48 -24.74 -11.30
CA TYR A 235 -13.70 -23.85 -10.45
C TYR A 235 -12.53 -24.60 -9.78
N LYS A 236 -12.80 -25.76 -9.20
CA LYS A 236 -11.79 -26.59 -8.52
C LYS A 236 -10.72 -27.09 -9.50
N GLU A 237 -11.06 -27.40 -10.74
CA GLU A 237 -10.11 -27.79 -11.78
C GLU A 237 -9.25 -26.61 -12.24
N ASN A 238 -9.87 -25.47 -12.56
CA ASN A 238 -9.16 -24.25 -12.89
C ASN A 238 -8.18 -23.82 -11.79
N ASN A 239 -8.54 -23.99 -10.50
CA ASN A 239 -7.64 -23.75 -9.37
C ASN A 239 -6.40 -24.64 -9.40
N ARG A 240 -6.57 -25.94 -9.72
CA ARG A 240 -5.43 -26.87 -9.83
C ARG A 240 -4.50 -26.49 -10.99
N ASP A 241 -5.08 -26.10 -12.13
CA ASP A 241 -4.30 -25.68 -13.30
C ASP A 241 -3.53 -24.41 -13.01
N LEU A 242 -4.16 -23.42 -12.42
CA LEU A 242 -3.53 -22.15 -12.03
C LEU A 242 -2.43 -22.37 -10.99
N ALA A 243 -2.67 -23.22 -9.99
CA ALA A 243 -1.66 -23.57 -9.00
C ALA A 243 -0.42 -24.22 -9.66
N ARG A 244 -0.64 -25.16 -10.60
CA ARG A 244 0.44 -25.80 -11.39
C ARG A 244 1.21 -24.76 -12.21
N LYS A 245 0.50 -23.86 -12.91
CA LYS A 245 1.09 -22.77 -13.69
C LYS A 245 2.00 -21.91 -12.82
N ILE A 246 1.52 -21.43 -11.67
CA ILE A 246 2.27 -20.58 -10.74
C ILE A 246 3.49 -21.30 -10.18
N LEU A 247 3.32 -22.53 -9.68
CA LEU A 247 4.38 -23.31 -9.04
C LEU A 247 5.47 -23.79 -10.00
N SER A 248 5.18 -23.89 -11.30
CA SER A 248 6.14 -24.27 -12.33
C SER A 248 7.09 -23.14 -12.72
N THR A 249 6.78 -21.88 -12.40
CA THR A 249 7.65 -20.76 -12.74
C THR A 249 8.98 -20.82 -11.99
N SER A 250 10.09 -20.50 -12.68
CA SER A 250 11.44 -20.59 -12.09
C SER A 250 11.58 -19.77 -10.81
N VAL A 251 11.02 -18.53 -10.79
CA VAL A 251 11.08 -17.65 -9.63
C VAL A 251 10.34 -18.24 -8.41
N VAL A 252 9.21 -18.91 -8.62
CA VAL A 252 8.48 -19.56 -7.52
C VAL A 252 9.20 -20.81 -7.07
N LYS A 253 9.57 -21.70 -8.01
CA LYS A 253 10.14 -23.01 -7.74
C LYS A 253 11.51 -22.93 -7.06
N TYR A 254 12.38 -22.01 -7.52
CA TYR A 254 13.78 -22.00 -7.13
C TYR A 254 14.16 -20.82 -6.21
N ALA A 255 13.37 -19.75 -6.14
CA ALA A 255 13.65 -18.59 -5.31
C ALA A 255 12.61 -18.39 -4.19
N LEU A 256 11.37 -17.99 -4.51
CA LEU A 256 10.37 -17.66 -3.49
C LEU A 256 10.10 -18.79 -2.50
N LYS A 257 9.96 -20.04 -2.99
CA LYS A 257 9.70 -21.22 -2.16
C LYS A 257 10.88 -21.63 -1.30
N LYS A 258 12.09 -21.19 -1.64
CA LYS A 258 13.35 -21.64 -1.00
C LYS A 258 13.92 -20.61 -0.02
N VAL A 259 13.91 -19.34 -0.41
CA VAL A 259 14.52 -18.26 0.38
C VAL A 259 13.59 -17.08 0.64
N GLY A 260 12.40 -17.09 0.02
CA GLY A 260 11.49 -15.96 0.11
C GLY A 260 11.93 -14.78 -0.74
N THR A 261 11.39 -13.58 -0.42
CA THR A 261 11.68 -12.35 -1.16
C THR A 261 13.12 -11.83 -1.06
N PRO A 262 13.93 -12.17 -0.04
CA PRO A 262 15.34 -11.81 -0.01
C PRO A 262 16.14 -12.24 -1.25
N PHE A 263 15.63 -13.19 -2.07
CA PHE A 263 16.28 -13.58 -3.32
C PHE A 263 16.56 -12.40 -4.26
N LEU A 264 15.77 -11.31 -4.17
CA LEU A 264 15.94 -10.11 -4.98
C LEU A 264 17.18 -9.28 -4.60
N TYR A 265 17.74 -9.47 -3.40
CA TYR A 265 18.82 -8.66 -2.89
C TYR A 265 20.09 -8.76 -3.77
N LYS A 266 20.60 -9.98 -3.97
CA LYS A 266 21.84 -10.20 -4.75
C LYS A 266 21.75 -9.72 -6.20
N PRO A 267 20.70 -10.04 -7.00
CA PRO A 267 20.56 -9.50 -8.35
C PRO A 267 20.55 -7.97 -8.37
N SER A 268 19.84 -7.34 -7.46
CA SER A 268 19.74 -5.87 -7.39
C SER A 268 21.05 -5.23 -6.95
N ARG A 269 21.79 -5.87 -6.03
CA ARG A 269 23.13 -5.45 -5.62
C ARG A 269 24.12 -5.53 -6.79
N ILE A 270 24.12 -6.63 -7.53
CA ILE A 270 24.99 -6.82 -8.72
C ILE A 270 24.66 -5.78 -9.81
N LEU A 271 23.38 -5.47 -10.01
CA LEU A 271 22.96 -4.39 -10.90
C LEU A 271 23.48 -3.03 -10.43
N GLY A 272 23.80 -2.84 -9.14
CA GLY A 272 24.25 -1.56 -8.57
C GLY A 272 23.13 -0.54 -8.39
N ALA A 273 21.87 -1.01 -8.37
CA ALA A 273 20.68 -0.15 -8.39
C ALA A 273 20.02 0.02 -7.02
N MET A 274 20.80 -0.01 -5.94
CA MET A 274 20.24 -0.04 -4.57
C MET A 274 20.74 1.15 -3.74
N GLY A 275 19.79 1.90 -3.16
CA GLY A 275 20.09 3.03 -2.28
C GLY A 275 20.64 2.60 -0.92
N THR A 276 21.68 3.30 -0.45
CA THR A 276 22.35 3.10 0.82
C THR A 276 22.41 4.43 1.57
N LYS A 277 22.35 4.39 2.90
CA LYS A 277 22.46 5.59 3.76
C LYS A 277 21.55 6.72 3.28
N ASN A 278 20.26 6.49 3.35
CA ASN A 278 19.23 7.42 2.86
C ASN A 278 19.38 7.81 1.38
N ASN A 279 19.78 6.86 0.52
CA ASN A 279 20.06 7.05 -0.91
C ASN A 279 21.21 8.03 -1.24
N GLN A 280 22.15 8.23 -0.33
CA GLN A 280 23.40 8.98 -0.63
C GLN A 280 24.30 8.17 -1.56
N GLU A 281 24.37 6.85 -1.36
CA GLU A 281 25.24 5.91 -2.06
C GLU A 281 24.42 4.77 -2.68
N THR A 282 25.04 4.01 -3.58
CA THR A 282 24.48 2.81 -4.21
C THR A 282 25.32 1.56 -3.97
N ILE A 283 26.11 1.54 -2.89
CA ILE A 283 27.00 0.44 -2.51
C ILE A 283 26.30 -0.44 -1.49
N TRP A 284 25.98 -1.67 -1.86
CA TRP A 284 25.36 -2.65 -1.00
C TRP A 284 26.33 -3.72 -0.50
N TYR A 285 26.02 -4.28 0.68
CA TYR A 285 26.86 -5.24 1.38
C TYR A 285 26.54 -6.66 0.91
N ASP A 286 27.55 -7.40 0.46
CA ASP A 286 27.42 -8.82 0.07
C ASP A 286 27.13 -9.74 1.25
N THR A 287 27.50 -9.33 2.47
CA THR A 287 27.16 -10.02 3.73
C THR A 287 25.64 -10.23 3.90
N LEU A 288 24.83 -9.39 3.27
CA LEU A 288 23.37 -9.47 3.33
C LEU A 288 22.75 -10.20 2.12
N ASP A 289 23.52 -10.87 1.27
CA ASP A 289 22.98 -11.77 0.25
C ASP A 289 22.15 -12.89 0.89
N ALA A 290 21.05 -13.28 0.23
CA ALA A 290 20.06 -14.22 0.79
C ALA A 290 20.67 -15.56 1.30
N ASP A 291 21.79 -15.97 0.72
CA ASP A 291 22.50 -17.20 1.08
C ASP A 291 23.06 -17.13 2.52
N ASN A 292 23.45 -15.93 2.97
CA ASN A 292 24.01 -15.71 4.31
C ASN A 292 22.96 -15.82 5.44
N PHE A 293 21.67 -15.82 5.11
CA PHE A 293 20.58 -16.04 6.06
C PHE A 293 20.23 -17.51 6.26
N ASP A 294 20.80 -18.41 5.47
CA ASP A 294 20.45 -19.84 5.47
C ASP A 294 20.79 -20.52 6.81
N ALA A 295 21.86 -20.08 7.46
CA ALA A 295 22.27 -20.56 8.78
C ALA A 295 21.21 -20.35 9.88
N TYR A 296 20.33 -19.37 9.69
CA TYR A 296 19.30 -18.97 10.67
C TYR A 296 17.88 -19.39 10.26
N ARG A 297 17.70 -20.10 9.15
CA ARG A 297 16.40 -20.44 8.58
C ARG A 297 16.01 -21.89 8.86
N PRO A 298 15.17 -22.14 9.88
CA PRO A 298 14.70 -23.50 10.20
C PRO A 298 13.64 -24.00 9.22
N GLY A 299 13.00 -23.11 8.43
CA GLY A 299 11.96 -23.48 7.47
C GLY A 299 11.28 -22.30 6.78
N MET A 300 10.18 -22.61 6.09
CA MET A 300 9.37 -21.65 5.36
C MET A 300 7.91 -21.77 5.79
N ASP A 301 7.22 -20.63 5.91
CA ASP A 301 5.80 -20.55 6.22
C ASP A 301 5.03 -19.80 5.09
N GLY A 302 3.70 -19.80 5.15
CA GLY A 302 2.85 -19.20 4.11
C GLY A 302 1.53 -18.66 4.63
N CYS A 303 0.89 -17.87 3.78
CA CYS A 303 -0.48 -17.39 4.00
C CYS A 303 -1.50 -18.52 3.85
N PHE A 304 -2.75 -18.27 4.22
CA PHE A 304 -3.87 -19.21 4.13
C PHE A 304 -3.91 -19.92 2.76
N GLN A 305 -3.84 -21.25 2.76
CA GLN A 305 -3.84 -22.13 1.59
C GLN A 305 -2.81 -21.77 0.48
N CYS A 306 -1.77 -20.99 0.78
CA CYS A 306 -0.80 -20.58 -0.22
C CYS A 306 0.30 -21.66 -0.42
N PRO A 307 0.42 -22.26 -1.61
CA PRO A 307 1.40 -23.30 -1.87
C PRO A 307 2.82 -22.76 -2.12
N ILE A 308 2.99 -21.45 -2.32
CA ILE A 308 4.29 -20.81 -2.52
C ILE A 308 5.10 -20.85 -1.22
N ARG A 309 4.47 -20.54 -0.06
CA ARG A 309 5.12 -20.53 1.25
C ARG A 309 6.42 -19.71 1.22
N CYS A 310 6.32 -18.42 0.83
CA CYS A 310 7.48 -17.55 0.59
C CYS A 310 7.97 -16.79 1.84
N ARG A 311 7.52 -17.14 3.03
CA ARG A 311 7.88 -16.48 4.29
C ARG A 311 8.96 -17.32 5.00
N PRO A 312 10.24 -16.86 5.03
CA PRO A 312 11.27 -17.55 5.79
C PRO A 312 11.01 -17.39 7.29
N LEU A 313 11.18 -18.47 8.03
CA LEU A 313 11.30 -18.46 9.48
C LEU A 313 12.75 -18.16 9.84
N ASN A 314 13.00 -17.57 11.01
CA ASN A 314 14.35 -17.36 11.51
C ASN A 314 14.48 -17.77 12.99
N ASP A 315 15.68 -18.27 13.36
CA ASP A 315 16.04 -18.67 14.72
C ASP A 315 17.51 -18.32 14.96
N LEU A 316 17.75 -17.34 15.82
CA LEU A 316 19.07 -16.84 16.20
C LEU A 316 19.63 -17.53 17.44
N THR A 317 18.92 -18.50 18.02
CA THR A 317 19.41 -19.23 19.19
C THR A 317 20.49 -20.26 18.80
N PRO A 318 21.37 -20.66 19.71
CA PRO A 318 22.41 -21.67 19.42
C PRO A 318 21.86 -23.02 18.98
N GLU A 319 20.64 -23.34 19.43
CA GLU A 319 19.93 -24.57 19.08
C GLU A 319 19.17 -24.46 17.76
N GLY A 320 19.13 -23.26 17.20
CA GLY A 320 18.46 -22.96 15.94
C GLY A 320 19.00 -23.79 14.80
N LYS A 321 18.16 -24.65 14.21
CA LYS A 321 18.54 -25.50 13.09
C LYS A 321 18.47 -24.68 11.80
N GLY A 322 19.60 -24.12 11.38
CA GLY A 322 19.76 -23.58 10.03
C GLY A 322 20.04 -24.67 9.00
N GLY A 323 19.93 -24.36 7.74
CA GLY A 323 20.37 -25.23 6.66
C GLY A 323 19.30 -25.72 5.70
N TRP A 324 18.34 -24.88 5.32
CA TRP A 324 17.28 -25.23 4.36
C TRP A 324 17.65 -24.95 2.89
N GLY A 325 18.93 -25.02 2.52
CA GLY A 325 19.31 -25.23 1.15
C GLY A 325 19.86 -24.05 0.36
N ALA A 326 21.04 -23.57 0.73
CA ALA A 326 21.88 -22.73 -0.14
C ALA A 326 22.13 -23.36 -1.53
N SER A 327 22.14 -24.71 -1.63
CA SER A 327 22.24 -25.44 -2.90
C SER A 327 21.04 -25.24 -3.86
N ALA A 328 19.93 -24.65 -3.38
CA ALA A 328 18.71 -24.52 -4.18
C ALA A 328 18.74 -23.37 -5.18
N LEU A 329 19.62 -22.40 -5.02
CA LEU A 329 19.73 -21.25 -5.93
C LEU A 329 20.72 -21.50 -7.09
N LYS A 330 21.45 -22.62 -7.08
CA LYS A 330 22.44 -23.02 -8.10
C LYS A 330 21.97 -23.00 -9.56
N GLY A 331 20.69 -23.00 -9.82
CA GLY A 331 20.12 -23.09 -11.17
C GLY A 331 19.38 -21.84 -11.67
N VAL A 332 19.14 -20.82 -10.84
CA VAL A 332 18.22 -19.75 -11.17
C VAL A 332 18.86 -18.57 -11.90
N THR A 333 20.09 -18.25 -11.59
CA THR A 333 20.74 -17.03 -12.06
C THR A 333 21.78 -17.24 -13.17
N GLY A 334 22.15 -18.49 -13.48
CA GLY A 334 23.19 -18.79 -14.47
C GLY A 334 24.58 -18.23 -14.10
N ASN A 335 24.76 -17.71 -12.90
CA ASN A 335 26.03 -17.19 -12.39
C ASN A 335 26.70 -18.17 -11.43
N ALA A 336 27.96 -18.44 -11.68
CA ALA A 336 28.83 -19.36 -10.93
C ALA A 336 29.16 -18.90 -9.49
N GLY A 337 28.63 -17.78 -9.02
CA GLY A 337 28.95 -17.17 -7.71
C GLY A 337 28.11 -17.61 -6.51
N TYR A 338 27.24 -18.62 -6.64
CA TYR A 338 26.41 -19.09 -5.53
C TYR A 338 27.04 -20.21 -4.67
N ASP A 339 28.26 -20.62 -4.96
CA ASP A 339 28.96 -21.69 -4.19
C ASP A 339 29.69 -21.18 -2.93
N GLU A 340 29.81 -19.88 -2.74
CA GLU A 340 30.56 -19.28 -1.63
C GLU A 340 29.77 -19.20 -0.30
N GLY A 341 28.44 -19.42 -0.34
CA GLY A 341 27.59 -19.34 0.86
C GLY A 341 27.89 -20.43 1.93
N GLN A 342 28.39 -21.60 1.55
CA GLN A 342 28.78 -22.66 2.50
C GLN A 342 29.97 -22.25 3.38
N ALA A 343 30.92 -21.49 2.85
CA ALA A 343 32.09 -21.06 3.62
C ALA A 343 31.72 -20.10 4.76
N GLY A 344 30.66 -19.29 4.59
CA GLY A 344 30.14 -18.41 5.65
C GLY A 344 29.48 -19.16 6.81
N ILE A 345 28.77 -20.26 6.52
CA ILE A 345 28.09 -21.10 7.52
C ILE A 345 29.13 -21.88 8.36
N GLU A 346 30.14 -22.46 7.72
CA GLU A 346 31.23 -23.19 8.40
C GLU A 346 32.06 -22.25 9.28
N HIS A 347 32.38 -21.06 8.78
CA HIS A 347 33.14 -20.04 9.51
C HIS A 347 32.44 -19.57 10.80
N ARG A 348 31.10 -19.51 10.82
CA ARG A 348 30.32 -19.10 12.01
C ARG A 348 30.21 -20.23 13.02
N ARG A 349 30.06 -21.49 12.58
CA ARG A 349 30.10 -22.67 13.44
C ARG A 349 31.46 -22.80 14.13
N GLU A 350 32.55 -22.52 13.41
CA GLU A 350 33.91 -22.58 13.95
C GLU A 350 34.22 -21.44 14.94
N LYS A 351 33.61 -20.24 14.78
CA LYS A 351 33.84 -19.11 15.71
C LYS A 351 33.02 -19.15 17.00
N GLY A 352 32.19 -20.16 17.22
CA GLY A 352 31.37 -20.28 18.44
C GLY A 352 30.46 -19.05 18.60
N TYR A 353 29.45 -18.93 17.76
CA TYR A 353 28.48 -17.82 17.81
C TYR A 353 27.84 -17.70 19.20
N LYS A 354 28.07 -16.57 19.88
CA LYS A 354 27.60 -16.30 21.24
C LYS A 354 26.30 -15.47 21.28
N GLY A 355 25.62 -15.30 20.15
CA GLY A 355 24.46 -14.43 20.03
C GLY A 355 24.84 -12.96 19.81
N ILE A 356 23.87 -12.15 19.37
CA ILE A 356 24.07 -10.74 19.03
C ILE A 356 24.58 -9.93 20.23
N ARG A 357 24.17 -10.30 21.45
CA ARG A 357 24.55 -9.57 22.68
C ARG A 357 25.90 -10.01 23.26
N GLY A 358 26.51 -11.06 22.74
CA GLY A 358 27.82 -11.55 23.24
C GLY A 358 27.77 -12.17 24.65
N ASP A 359 26.67 -12.07 25.38
CA ASP A 359 26.49 -12.57 26.75
C ASP A 359 25.74 -13.90 26.85
N GLY A 360 25.35 -14.47 25.70
CA GLY A 360 24.64 -15.74 25.61
C GLY A 360 23.18 -15.70 26.07
N ARG A 361 22.61 -14.52 26.31
CA ARG A 361 21.18 -14.38 26.65
C ARG A 361 20.34 -14.26 25.37
N TYR A 362 19.21 -14.93 25.36
CA TYR A 362 18.23 -14.93 24.28
C TYR A 362 16.87 -14.47 24.79
N ASP A 363 16.09 -13.84 23.93
CA ASP A 363 14.72 -13.44 24.23
C ASP A 363 13.76 -13.77 23.07
N ARG A 364 12.51 -13.33 23.19
CA ARG A 364 11.46 -13.61 22.20
C ARG A 364 11.77 -13.08 20.79
N HIS A 365 12.62 -12.07 20.67
CA HIS A 365 13.00 -11.49 19.37
C HIS A 365 14.13 -12.26 18.67
N ASP A 366 14.70 -13.28 19.28
CA ASP A 366 15.68 -14.16 18.64
C ASP A 366 15.04 -15.23 17.75
N LYS A 367 13.70 -15.32 17.72
CA LYS A 367 12.92 -16.15 16.80
C LYS A 367 11.81 -15.33 16.14
N GLY A 368 11.55 -15.60 14.86
CA GLY A 368 10.50 -14.88 14.14
C GLY A 368 10.35 -15.31 12.69
N ASP A 369 9.68 -14.44 11.96
CA ASP A 369 9.37 -14.57 10.54
C ASP A 369 10.03 -13.44 9.74
N GLY A 370 10.64 -13.75 8.62
CA GLY A 370 11.26 -12.78 7.72
C GLY A 370 12.78 -12.90 7.68
N PRO A 371 13.47 -11.89 7.18
CA PRO A 371 12.91 -10.64 6.67
C PRO A 371 12.24 -10.82 5.31
N ASP A 372 11.46 -9.83 4.86
CA ASP A 372 11.21 -9.64 3.44
C ASP A 372 12.29 -8.74 2.82
N TYR A 373 12.23 -8.62 1.49
CA TYR A 373 13.19 -7.83 0.72
C TYR A 373 13.25 -6.34 1.13
N VAL A 374 12.09 -5.73 1.41
CA VAL A 374 12.01 -4.32 1.81
C VAL A 374 12.64 -4.14 3.19
N THR A 375 12.30 -4.99 4.15
CA THR A 375 12.87 -4.95 5.50
C THR A 375 14.38 -5.17 5.46
N LEU A 376 14.85 -6.12 4.63
CA LEU A 376 16.27 -6.37 4.44
C LEU A 376 17.01 -5.11 3.95
N GLY A 377 16.48 -4.42 2.95
CA GLY A 377 17.07 -3.17 2.44
C GLY A 377 17.01 -2.01 3.43
N LYS A 378 15.87 -1.85 4.12
CA LYS A 378 15.62 -0.71 5.02
C LYS A 378 16.29 -0.84 6.38
N MET A 379 16.37 -2.06 6.94
CA MET A 379 17.04 -2.35 8.21
C MET A 379 18.50 -2.81 8.02
N GLY A 380 18.95 -2.89 6.79
CA GLY A 380 20.32 -3.19 6.41
C GLY A 380 21.03 -1.95 5.85
N PRO A 381 21.30 -1.92 4.53
CA PRO A 381 22.12 -0.87 3.90
C PRO A 381 21.60 0.55 4.08
N MET A 382 20.29 0.76 4.12
CA MET A 382 19.69 2.09 4.24
C MET A 382 20.10 2.81 5.52
N ILE A 383 20.33 2.07 6.62
CA ILE A 383 20.77 2.59 7.93
C ILE A 383 22.19 2.15 8.31
N GLY A 384 22.93 1.52 7.37
CA GLY A 384 24.34 1.15 7.54
C GLY A 384 24.60 -0.18 8.26
N ILE A 385 23.59 -1.01 8.51
CA ILE A 385 23.75 -2.34 9.13
C ILE A 385 24.23 -3.35 8.08
N ARG A 386 25.22 -4.20 8.47
CA ARG A 386 25.90 -5.15 7.58
C ARG A 386 25.77 -6.61 8.00
N GLU A 387 25.36 -6.85 9.25
CA GLU A 387 25.32 -8.22 9.80
C GLU A 387 23.92 -8.81 9.67
N PRO A 388 23.78 -10.03 9.09
CA PRO A 388 22.50 -10.70 8.92
C PRO A 388 21.72 -10.87 10.23
N GLU A 389 22.39 -11.22 11.31
CA GLU A 389 21.79 -11.42 12.64
C GLU A 389 21.12 -10.16 13.17
N GLN A 390 21.79 -9.02 12.98
CA GLN A 390 21.25 -7.71 13.39
C GLN A 390 19.99 -7.38 12.60
N VAL A 391 19.99 -7.61 11.28
CA VAL A 391 18.80 -7.40 10.44
C VAL A 391 17.65 -8.33 10.85
N LEU A 392 17.93 -9.60 11.12
CA LEU A 392 16.91 -10.56 11.56
C LEU A 392 16.28 -10.14 12.87
N ARG A 393 17.09 -9.73 13.85
CA ARG A 393 16.58 -9.30 15.14
C ARG A 393 15.78 -8.00 15.04
N LEU A 394 16.26 -7.00 14.29
CA LEU A 394 15.50 -5.76 14.04
C LEU A 394 14.16 -6.04 13.35
N ASN A 395 14.12 -6.97 12.37
CA ASN A 395 12.89 -7.43 11.75
C ASN A 395 11.92 -8.05 12.76
N ASN A 396 12.41 -8.89 13.66
CA ASN A 396 11.55 -9.53 14.66
C ASN A 396 10.99 -8.51 15.66
N ILE A 397 11.79 -7.54 16.08
CA ILE A 397 11.37 -6.42 16.92
C ILE A 397 10.28 -5.59 16.22
N LEU A 398 10.48 -5.20 14.95
CA LEU A 398 9.49 -4.45 14.18
C LEU A 398 8.15 -5.19 14.10
N ASN A 399 8.17 -6.50 13.83
CA ASN A 399 6.97 -7.32 13.76
C ASN A 399 6.25 -7.41 15.11
N ASP A 400 6.98 -7.48 16.22
CA ASP A 400 6.39 -7.51 17.55
C ASP A 400 5.84 -6.15 17.99
N LEU A 401 6.56 -5.06 17.69
CA LEU A 401 6.13 -3.69 17.96
C LEU A 401 5.05 -3.18 16.99
N GLY A 402 4.76 -3.91 15.89
CA GLY A 402 3.77 -3.50 14.89
C GLY A 402 4.19 -2.25 14.10
N LEU A 403 5.48 -2.10 13.80
CA LEU A 403 6.05 -0.98 13.05
C LEU A 403 6.28 -1.36 11.58
N ASP A 404 5.96 -0.44 10.66
CA ASP A 404 6.30 -0.55 9.25
C ASP A 404 7.81 -0.40 9.04
N SER A 405 8.47 -1.44 8.57
CA SER A 405 9.91 -1.42 8.32
C SER A 405 10.33 -0.36 7.29
N ALA A 406 9.48 -0.07 6.31
CA ALA A 406 9.79 0.91 5.28
C ALA A 406 9.76 2.35 5.82
N SER A 407 8.67 2.76 6.47
CA SER A 407 8.56 4.10 7.04
C SER A 407 9.52 4.29 8.23
N THR A 408 9.60 3.31 9.13
CA THR A 408 10.49 3.39 10.31
C THR A 408 11.98 3.43 9.91
N GLY A 409 12.41 2.54 8.99
CA GLY A 409 13.79 2.52 8.52
C GLY A 409 14.17 3.79 7.76
N SER A 410 13.23 4.35 6.98
CA SER A 410 13.47 5.62 6.28
C SER A 410 13.50 6.81 7.24
N ALA A 411 12.65 6.84 8.27
CA ALA A 411 12.69 7.89 9.31
C ALA A 411 14.01 7.88 10.07
N ILE A 412 14.50 6.68 10.45
CA ILE A 412 15.80 6.53 11.10
C ILE A 412 16.94 6.94 10.15
N ALA A 413 16.90 6.51 8.88
CA ALA A 413 17.91 6.89 7.89
C ALA A 413 17.95 8.40 7.65
N TRP A 414 16.79 9.07 7.61
CA TRP A 414 16.68 10.51 7.50
C TRP A 414 17.29 11.19 8.72
N ALA A 415 16.96 10.76 9.94
CA ALA A 415 17.55 11.30 11.17
C ALA A 415 19.09 11.10 11.22
N MET A 416 19.60 9.93 10.80
CA MET A 416 21.04 9.66 10.71
C MET A 416 21.73 10.60 9.73
N GLU A 417 21.12 10.91 8.59
CA GLU A 417 21.68 11.87 7.64
C GLU A 417 21.66 13.29 8.21
N LEU A 418 20.57 13.72 8.86
CA LEU A 418 20.52 15.04 9.50
C LEU A 418 21.58 15.15 10.60
N TYR A 419 21.83 14.08 11.34
CA TYR A 419 22.90 14.01 12.34
C TYR A 419 24.29 14.06 11.69
N GLN A 420 24.53 13.32 10.62
CA GLN A 420 25.77 13.38 9.84
C GLN A 420 26.09 14.78 9.31
N ARG A 421 25.04 15.54 8.95
CA ARG A 421 25.15 16.90 8.40
C ARG A 421 25.23 17.99 9.49
N GLY A 422 25.09 17.62 10.77
CA GLY A 422 25.08 18.56 11.88
C GLY A 422 23.80 19.39 12.02
N ILE A 423 22.74 19.04 11.27
CA ILE A 423 21.40 19.64 11.42
C ILE A 423 20.76 19.14 12.73
N LEU A 424 21.04 17.89 13.10
CA LEU A 424 20.75 17.33 14.42
C LEU A 424 22.07 17.10 15.17
N THR A 425 22.06 17.34 16.46
CA THR A 425 23.21 17.11 17.35
C THR A 425 22.82 16.17 18.49
N ALA A 426 23.77 15.79 19.33
CA ALA A 426 23.51 14.98 20.51
C ALA A 426 22.50 15.65 21.47
N LYS A 427 22.33 16.97 21.41
CA LYS A 427 21.35 17.69 22.22
C LYS A 427 19.92 17.35 21.79
N GLU A 428 19.63 17.45 20.48
CA GLU A 428 18.30 17.15 19.93
C GLU A 428 17.97 15.66 20.03
N THR A 429 18.98 14.77 19.91
CA THR A 429 18.79 13.31 20.01
C THR A 429 18.73 12.77 21.44
N GLY A 430 18.87 13.65 22.45
CA GLY A 430 18.90 13.22 23.86
C GLY A 430 20.14 12.40 24.21
N GLY A 431 21.26 12.64 23.53
CA GLY A 431 22.53 11.94 23.73
C GLY A 431 22.71 10.68 22.89
N LEU A 432 21.76 10.31 22.03
CA LEU A 432 21.91 9.18 21.12
C LEU A 432 22.89 9.49 19.98
N ASP A 433 23.85 8.61 19.77
CA ASP A 433 24.80 8.66 18.66
C ASP A 433 24.18 8.06 17.39
N LEU A 434 23.60 8.89 16.53
CA LEU A 434 22.98 8.49 15.27
C LEU A 434 23.99 8.25 14.12
N THR A 435 25.22 7.89 14.41
CA THR A 435 26.17 7.45 13.38
C THR A 435 25.68 6.18 12.69
N TRP A 436 25.91 6.09 11.37
CA TRP A 436 25.48 4.95 10.55
C TRP A 436 25.94 3.60 11.12
N GLY A 437 25.02 2.64 11.16
CA GLY A 437 25.29 1.27 11.55
C GLY A 437 25.39 1.01 13.07
N LYS A 438 24.99 1.95 13.91
CA LYS A 438 24.95 1.80 15.37
C LYS A 438 23.76 0.93 15.79
N TYR A 439 23.93 -0.37 15.75
CA TYR A 439 22.86 -1.36 15.99
C TYR A 439 22.12 -1.14 17.31
N GLU A 440 22.83 -0.95 18.42
CA GLU A 440 22.24 -0.82 19.76
C GLU A 440 21.37 0.45 19.88
N VAL A 441 21.78 1.51 19.20
CA VAL A 441 21.02 2.76 19.14
C VAL A 441 19.73 2.55 18.30
N ILE A 442 19.84 1.84 17.18
CA ILE A 442 18.70 1.53 16.32
C ILE A 442 17.69 0.66 17.07
N GLU A 443 18.13 -0.42 17.72
CA GLU A 443 17.25 -1.29 18.54
C GLU A 443 16.53 -0.47 19.63
N THR A 444 17.28 0.39 20.33
CA THR A 444 16.72 1.30 21.34
C THR A 444 15.66 2.23 20.75
N LEU A 445 15.93 2.83 19.58
CA LEU A 445 15.01 3.73 18.90
C LEU A 445 13.69 3.04 18.51
N LEU A 446 13.72 1.77 18.07
CA LEU A 446 12.49 1.05 17.76
C LEU A 446 11.56 0.96 18.98
N HIS A 447 12.11 0.62 20.15
CA HIS A 447 11.35 0.56 21.40
C HIS A 447 10.86 1.95 21.85
N MET A 448 11.72 2.97 21.79
CA MET A 448 11.35 4.36 22.09
C MET A 448 10.24 4.86 21.15
N THR A 449 10.32 4.54 19.86
CA THR A 449 9.32 4.93 18.85
C THR A 449 7.94 4.35 19.20
N SER A 450 7.86 3.07 19.54
CA SER A 450 6.57 2.44 19.89
C SER A 450 5.90 3.08 21.11
N ARG A 451 6.70 3.65 22.02
CA ARG A 451 6.23 4.30 23.25
C ARG A 451 6.10 5.82 23.16
N ARG A 452 6.57 6.42 22.05
CA ARG A 452 6.74 7.88 21.89
C ARG A 452 7.60 8.49 23.00
N GLU A 453 8.71 7.87 23.35
CA GLU A 453 9.65 8.32 24.39
C GLU A 453 10.90 8.97 23.77
N GLY A 454 11.38 10.08 24.36
CA GLY A 454 12.61 10.75 23.94
C GLY A 454 12.67 11.03 22.43
N PHE A 455 13.80 10.72 21.78
CA PHE A 455 13.93 10.90 20.34
C PHE A 455 13.06 9.93 19.51
N GLY A 456 12.59 8.84 20.11
CA GLY A 456 11.62 7.95 19.49
C GLY A 456 10.27 8.61 19.20
N ASP A 457 9.89 9.66 19.96
CA ASP A 457 8.67 10.45 19.66
C ASP A 457 8.80 11.24 18.35
N VAL A 458 10.02 11.67 18.00
CA VAL A 458 10.30 12.32 16.72
C VAL A 458 10.23 11.32 15.56
N ILE A 459 10.83 10.12 15.73
CA ILE A 459 10.75 9.05 14.73
C ILE A 459 9.28 8.59 14.53
N ALA A 460 8.47 8.61 15.59
CA ALA A 460 7.05 8.24 15.55
C ALA A 460 6.21 9.16 14.65
N ASP A 461 6.65 10.39 14.41
CA ASP A 461 6.01 11.33 13.48
C ASP A 461 6.37 11.06 12.00
N SER A 462 7.26 10.08 11.74
CA SER A 462 7.57 9.58 10.40
C SER A 462 7.98 10.71 9.44
N ALA A 463 7.42 10.73 8.23
CA ALA A 463 7.68 11.77 7.23
C ALA A 463 7.09 13.15 7.59
N ARG A 464 6.24 13.22 8.63
CA ARG A 464 5.58 14.46 9.10
C ARG A 464 6.39 15.25 10.13
N ALA A 465 7.64 14.84 10.40
CA ALA A 465 8.45 15.45 11.45
C ALA A 465 8.71 16.95 11.25
N VAL A 466 8.80 17.44 10.00
CA VAL A 466 8.95 18.88 9.73
C VAL A 466 7.63 19.61 9.93
N GLU A 467 6.54 19.13 9.36
CA GLU A 467 5.20 19.74 9.48
C GLU A 467 4.70 19.75 10.93
N ARG A 468 5.23 18.88 11.77
CA ARG A 468 4.99 18.84 13.24
C ARG A 468 6.00 19.62 14.06
N GLY A 469 6.90 20.35 13.40
CA GLY A 469 7.89 21.19 14.07
C GLY A 469 9.00 20.42 14.81
N ARG A 470 9.24 19.14 14.46
CA ARG A 470 10.28 18.30 15.06
C ARG A 470 11.66 18.54 14.41
N TYR A 471 11.66 18.85 13.12
CA TYR A 471 12.86 19.19 12.34
C TYR A 471 12.71 20.57 11.71
N PRO A 472 13.82 21.27 11.45
CA PRO A 472 13.78 22.52 10.69
C PRO A 472 13.42 22.26 9.22
N GLU A 473 12.92 23.30 8.53
CA GLU A 473 12.43 23.20 7.13
C GLU A 473 13.52 22.69 6.17
N GLU A 474 14.79 23.05 6.39
CA GLU A 474 15.93 22.57 5.59
C GLU A 474 16.06 21.03 5.57
N ALA A 475 15.52 20.34 6.55
CA ALA A 475 15.51 18.89 6.61
C ALA A 475 14.70 18.26 5.46
N LEU A 476 13.72 18.98 4.89
CA LEU A 476 12.91 18.52 3.75
C LEU A 476 13.76 18.14 2.53
N LYS A 477 14.88 18.85 2.32
CA LYS A 477 15.82 18.54 1.24
C LYS A 477 16.31 17.08 1.26
N TYR A 478 16.36 16.47 2.41
CA TYR A 478 16.90 15.12 2.62
C TYR A 478 15.80 14.07 2.86
N ARG A 479 14.52 14.47 2.80
CA ARG A 479 13.39 13.58 2.96
C ARG A 479 13.12 12.78 1.69
N MET A 480 13.31 11.46 1.73
CA MET A 480 13.06 10.56 0.61
C MET A 480 11.61 10.09 0.60
N ALA A 481 10.69 10.99 0.21
CA ALA A 481 9.25 10.76 0.22
C ALA A 481 8.55 11.37 -1.00
N VAL A 482 7.41 10.80 -1.40
CA VAL A 482 6.47 11.33 -2.41
C VAL A 482 5.09 11.37 -1.77
N LYS A 483 4.35 12.47 -1.94
CA LYS A 483 3.06 12.69 -1.28
C LYS A 483 3.11 12.46 0.23
N GLY A 484 4.21 12.84 0.86
CA GLY A 484 4.44 12.63 2.30
C GLY A 484 4.75 11.19 2.72
N LEU A 485 4.72 10.19 1.85
CA LEU A 485 5.02 8.80 2.19
C LEU A 485 6.47 8.46 1.86
N PHE A 486 7.22 7.97 2.85
CA PHE A 486 8.59 7.50 2.65
C PHE A 486 8.73 6.40 1.61
N GLN A 487 9.89 6.34 0.95
CA GLN A 487 10.26 5.29 0.01
C GLN A 487 10.15 3.90 0.62
N SER A 488 9.34 3.03 0.03
CA SER A 488 9.26 1.62 0.42
C SER A 488 10.35 0.78 -0.23
N ASP A 489 10.57 1.00 -1.51
CA ASP A 489 11.51 0.22 -2.31
C ASP A 489 12.95 0.73 -2.13
N PRO A 490 13.90 -0.10 -1.75
CA PRO A 490 15.29 0.31 -1.62
C PRO A 490 16.00 0.55 -2.97
N HIS A 491 15.37 0.31 -4.13
CA HIS A 491 15.98 0.63 -5.43
C HIS A 491 16.11 2.13 -5.63
N ASP A 492 17.25 2.52 -6.22
CA ASP A 492 17.51 3.91 -6.58
C ASP A 492 16.93 4.23 -7.96
N ALA A 493 15.97 5.14 -7.98
CA ALA A 493 15.26 5.49 -9.20
C ALA A 493 16.10 6.34 -10.18
N ARG A 494 17.26 6.88 -9.76
CA ARG A 494 18.23 7.48 -10.69
C ARG A 494 18.68 6.50 -11.76
N ILE A 495 18.68 5.20 -11.43
CA ILE A 495 19.10 4.13 -12.35
C ILE A 495 17.92 3.57 -13.13
N ILE A 496 16.83 3.23 -12.46
CA ILE A 496 15.70 2.54 -13.09
C ILE A 496 14.58 3.54 -13.38
N LYS A 497 14.57 4.13 -14.58
CA LYS A 497 13.63 5.22 -14.95
C LYS A 497 12.15 4.79 -14.93
N GLY A 498 11.85 3.51 -15.19
CA GLY A 498 10.50 2.98 -14.98
C GLY A 498 10.07 3.00 -13.51
N PHE A 499 11.00 2.79 -12.55
CA PHE A 499 10.69 2.92 -11.14
C PHE A 499 10.53 4.38 -10.73
N ALA A 500 11.32 5.30 -11.31
CA ALA A 500 11.16 6.73 -11.09
C ALA A 500 9.73 7.17 -11.38
N LEU A 501 9.22 6.86 -12.58
CA LEU A 501 7.84 7.16 -12.93
C LEU A 501 6.85 6.50 -11.96
N GLY A 502 6.99 5.19 -11.75
CA GLY A 502 6.07 4.44 -10.90
C GLY A 502 5.98 4.97 -9.47
N LEU A 503 7.11 5.35 -8.86
CA LEU A 503 7.14 5.91 -7.50
C LEU A 503 6.51 7.30 -7.43
N ALA A 504 6.69 8.13 -8.45
CA ALA A 504 6.12 9.47 -8.51
C ALA A 504 4.60 9.45 -8.66
N VAL A 505 4.08 8.65 -9.62
CA VAL A 505 2.65 8.65 -9.99
C VAL A 505 1.80 7.70 -9.13
N SER A 506 2.40 6.93 -8.23
CA SER A 506 1.69 6.04 -7.32
C SER A 506 0.65 6.81 -6.49
N THR A 507 -0.58 6.31 -6.49
CA THR A 507 -1.72 6.98 -5.85
C THR A 507 -1.63 7.06 -4.32
N ARG A 508 -0.83 6.20 -3.67
CA ARG A 508 -0.63 6.25 -2.21
C ARG A 508 0.71 6.86 -1.77
N GLY A 509 1.52 7.37 -2.69
CA GLY A 509 2.86 7.91 -2.42
C GLY A 509 3.97 6.96 -2.82
N MET A 510 5.19 7.12 -2.29
CA MET A 510 6.43 6.47 -2.75
C MET A 510 6.48 4.98 -2.49
N ASP A 511 5.64 4.23 -3.21
CA ASP A 511 5.47 2.80 -3.01
C ASP A 511 5.53 1.97 -4.29
N HIS A 512 6.28 0.87 -4.23
CA HIS A 512 6.55 0.00 -5.38
C HIS A 512 5.41 -0.98 -5.71
N LEU A 513 4.49 -1.24 -4.78
CA LEU A 513 3.46 -2.26 -4.96
C LEU A 513 2.26 -1.79 -5.80
N ARG A 514 2.26 -0.55 -6.26
CA ARG A 514 1.14 -0.03 -7.06
C ARG A 514 1.34 -0.24 -8.55
N ASN A 515 2.54 0.03 -9.07
CA ASN A 515 2.77 0.12 -10.51
C ASN A 515 4.22 -0.13 -10.96
N ARG A 516 5.13 -0.55 -10.07
CA ARG A 516 6.54 -0.72 -10.41
C ARG A 516 6.78 -1.87 -11.40
N PRO A 517 7.42 -1.63 -12.54
CA PRO A 517 7.76 -2.68 -13.49
C PRO A 517 8.99 -3.50 -13.03
N THR A 518 8.80 -4.41 -12.07
CA THR A 518 9.88 -5.19 -11.45
C THR A 518 10.72 -5.97 -12.43
N LEU A 519 10.14 -6.37 -13.57
CA LEU A 519 10.87 -7.11 -14.60
C LEU A 519 12.00 -6.29 -15.25
N GLU A 520 12.00 -4.96 -15.08
CA GLU A 520 13.11 -4.09 -15.53
C GLU A 520 14.44 -4.35 -14.79
N ILE A 521 14.41 -5.03 -13.65
CA ILE A 521 15.63 -5.49 -12.94
C ILE A 521 16.27 -6.69 -13.66
N ASN A 522 15.50 -7.45 -14.45
CA ASN A 522 15.98 -8.65 -15.10
C ASN A 522 16.65 -8.30 -16.43
N ALA A 523 17.98 -8.41 -16.53
CA ALA A 523 18.75 -8.08 -17.71
C ALA A 523 18.25 -8.79 -18.97
N ARG A 524 17.88 -10.08 -18.92
CA ARG A 524 17.37 -10.84 -20.06
C ARG A 524 16.06 -10.28 -20.62
N ILE A 525 15.21 -9.75 -19.77
CA ILE A 525 13.96 -9.09 -20.17
C ILE A 525 14.27 -7.67 -20.61
N ASN A 526 15.14 -6.99 -19.87
CA ASN A 526 15.45 -5.59 -20.12
C ASN A 526 16.13 -5.36 -21.48
N ASP A 527 16.99 -6.28 -21.91
CA ASP A 527 17.70 -6.19 -23.19
C ASP A 527 16.88 -6.67 -24.40
N ASN A 528 15.64 -7.15 -24.17
CA ASN A 528 14.76 -7.65 -25.25
C ASN A 528 13.55 -6.72 -25.46
N SER A 529 13.71 -5.71 -26.31
CA SER A 529 12.65 -4.73 -26.59
C SER A 529 11.41 -5.35 -27.24
N GLY A 530 11.56 -6.32 -28.13
CA GLY A 530 10.43 -7.01 -28.76
C GLY A 530 9.57 -7.79 -27.74
N PHE A 531 10.22 -8.46 -26.83
CA PHE A 531 9.52 -9.15 -25.74
C PHE A 531 8.81 -8.16 -24.80
N LYS A 532 9.45 -7.04 -24.47
CA LYS A 532 8.85 -5.97 -23.63
C LYS A 532 7.65 -5.35 -24.34
N THR A 533 7.73 -5.08 -25.63
CA THR A 533 6.60 -4.56 -26.42
C THR A 533 5.39 -5.50 -26.35
N ALA A 534 5.60 -6.79 -26.54
CA ALA A 534 4.52 -7.78 -26.41
C ALA A 534 3.96 -7.88 -24.97
N LEU A 535 4.79 -7.64 -23.97
CA LEU A 535 4.42 -7.75 -22.55
C LEU A 535 3.62 -6.55 -22.07
N TYR A 536 4.01 -5.34 -22.49
CA TYR A 536 3.49 -4.07 -21.97
C TYR A 536 2.54 -3.33 -22.93
N GLY A 537 2.34 -3.88 -24.14
CA GLY A 537 1.41 -3.31 -25.12
C GLY A 537 1.94 -2.06 -25.85
N GLY A 538 3.24 -1.77 -25.77
CA GLY A 538 3.89 -0.66 -26.44
C GLY A 538 5.40 -0.83 -26.47
N THR A 539 6.09 -0.06 -27.34
CA THR A 539 7.55 -0.11 -27.45
C THR A 539 8.20 0.38 -26.15
N VAL A 540 9.08 -0.44 -25.59
CA VAL A 540 9.84 -0.09 -24.37
C VAL A 540 11.31 -0.32 -24.64
N ALA A 541 12.10 0.74 -24.61
CA ALA A 541 13.54 0.69 -24.88
C ALA A 541 14.27 -0.27 -23.92
N PRO A 542 15.33 -0.92 -24.38
CA PRO A 542 16.23 -1.69 -23.53
C PRO A 542 16.99 -0.76 -22.57
N GLY A 543 17.50 -1.33 -21.49
CA GLY A 543 18.26 -0.63 -20.49
C GLY A 543 17.40 0.07 -19.40
N PRO A 544 17.89 0.09 -18.17
CA PRO A 544 17.16 0.67 -17.05
C PRO A 544 17.18 2.20 -17.06
N THR A 545 18.19 2.83 -17.65
CA THR A 545 18.41 4.29 -17.65
C THR A 545 17.65 5.03 -18.77
N SER A 546 17.03 4.31 -19.71
CA SER A 546 16.22 4.92 -20.79
C SER A 546 14.85 5.36 -20.26
N TYR A 547 14.38 6.51 -20.74
CA TYR A 547 13.00 7.02 -20.49
C TYR A 547 11.99 6.52 -21.53
N GLU A 548 12.46 6.03 -22.67
CA GLU A 548 11.61 5.71 -23.83
C GLU A 548 10.68 4.52 -23.55
N GLY A 549 9.36 4.76 -23.63
CA GLY A 549 8.32 3.74 -23.50
C GLY A 549 8.09 3.23 -22.07
N LYS A 550 8.75 3.79 -21.04
CA LYS A 550 8.58 3.35 -19.64
C LYS A 550 7.16 3.59 -19.14
N GLU A 551 6.43 4.55 -19.70
CA GLU A 551 5.01 4.78 -19.47
C GLU A 551 4.15 3.53 -19.75
N HIS A 552 4.43 2.77 -20.79
CA HIS A 552 3.72 1.52 -21.10
C HIS A 552 3.94 0.45 -20.01
N ALA A 553 5.17 0.32 -19.52
CA ALA A 553 5.48 -0.64 -18.48
C ALA A 553 4.79 -0.30 -17.16
N VAL A 554 4.81 0.98 -16.77
CA VAL A 554 4.19 1.46 -15.51
C VAL A 554 2.67 1.34 -15.57
N ALA A 555 2.02 1.85 -16.64
CA ALA A 555 0.58 1.80 -16.81
C ALA A 555 0.02 0.37 -16.84
N THR A 556 0.72 -0.55 -17.53
CA THR A 556 0.31 -1.96 -17.60
C THR A 556 0.46 -2.65 -16.23
N CYS A 557 1.56 -2.39 -15.50
CA CYS A 557 1.74 -2.91 -14.15
C CYS A 557 0.66 -2.36 -13.20
N GLU A 558 0.35 -1.07 -13.27
CA GLU A 558 -0.65 -0.41 -12.41
C GLU A 558 -2.02 -1.07 -12.54
N LYS A 559 -2.53 -1.19 -13.76
CA LYS A 559 -3.83 -1.82 -14.05
C LYS A 559 -3.86 -3.30 -13.61
N THR A 560 -2.82 -4.06 -13.98
CA THR A 560 -2.71 -5.48 -13.62
C THR A 560 -2.66 -5.68 -12.10
N PHE A 561 -1.96 -4.81 -11.39
CA PHE A 561 -1.84 -4.88 -9.94
C PHE A 561 -3.11 -4.44 -9.22
N ALA A 562 -3.82 -3.45 -9.74
CA ALA A 562 -5.12 -3.04 -9.21
C ALA A 562 -6.15 -4.18 -9.30
N VAL A 563 -6.23 -4.85 -10.46
CA VAL A 563 -7.09 -6.03 -10.62
C VAL A 563 -6.67 -7.18 -9.71
N GLY A 564 -5.34 -7.45 -9.60
CA GLY A 564 -4.81 -8.46 -8.68
C GLY A 564 -5.23 -8.24 -7.22
N ASP A 565 -5.19 -6.99 -6.75
CA ASP A 565 -5.65 -6.62 -5.41
C ASP A 565 -7.18 -6.72 -5.28
N ALA A 566 -7.92 -6.39 -6.33
CA ALA A 566 -9.39 -6.48 -6.34
C ALA A 566 -9.90 -7.93 -6.34
N VAL A 567 -9.17 -8.86 -6.95
CA VAL A 567 -9.49 -10.30 -6.85
C VAL A 567 -8.85 -10.98 -5.65
N GLY A 568 -7.93 -10.32 -4.94
CA GLY A 568 -7.30 -10.84 -3.71
C GLY A 568 -6.13 -11.80 -3.94
N ILE A 569 -5.58 -11.87 -5.16
CA ILE A 569 -4.43 -12.72 -5.45
C ILE A 569 -3.13 -12.07 -4.96
N CYS A 570 -2.18 -12.89 -4.51
CA CYS A 570 -0.87 -12.42 -4.09
C CYS A 570 -0.09 -11.82 -5.27
N ARG A 571 0.59 -10.70 -5.04
CA ARG A 571 1.44 -10.04 -6.04
C ARG A 571 2.47 -10.99 -6.66
N PHE A 572 3.03 -11.93 -5.88
CA PHE A 572 4.00 -12.91 -6.36
C PHE A 572 3.42 -13.95 -7.34
N ALA A 573 2.10 -14.11 -7.35
CA ALA A 573 1.39 -14.95 -8.30
C ALA A 573 0.77 -14.14 -9.46
N THR A 574 0.81 -12.81 -9.42
CA THR A 574 0.30 -11.92 -10.45
C THR A 574 1.34 -11.72 -11.55
N LYS A 575 0.93 -11.82 -12.81
CA LYS A 575 1.75 -11.50 -13.97
C LYS A 575 2.42 -10.12 -13.82
N LEU A 576 3.61 -9.96 -14.36
CA LEU A 576 4.44 -8.74 -14.38
C LEU A 576 5.14 -8.37 -13.08
N PHE A 577 4.85 -8.97 -11.94
CA PHE A 577 5.60 -8.63 -10.72
C PHE A 577 6.97 -9.33 -10.68
N ASN A 578 6.99 -10.67 -10.69
CA ASN A 578 8.25 -11.44 -10.67
C ASN A 578 8.44 -12.35 -11.88
N SER A 579 7.40 -12.56 -12.66
CA SER A 579 7.42 -13.44 -13.82
C SER A 579 6.34 -13.03 -14.83
N PRO A 580 6.62 -13.10 -16.13
CA PRO A 580 5.60 -12.90 -17.17
C PRO A 580 4.66 -14.10 -17.31
N SER A 581 4.93 -15.23 -16.64
CA SER A 581 4.25 -16.52 -16.82
C SER A 581 3.36 -16.94 -15.65
N THR A 582 3.05 -16.02 -14.72
CA THR A 582 2.11 -16.24 -13.62
C THR A 582 0.66 -15.92 -14.00
N ALA A 583 -0.24 -15.81 -13.04
CA ALA A 583 -1.66 -15.55 -13.28
C ALA A 583 -1.92 -14.26 -14.07
N ASP A 584 -2.77 -14.34 -15.07
CA ASP A 584 -3.15 -13.23 -15.95
C ASP A 584 -4.68 -13.05 -16.05
N TYR A 585 -5.11 -12.07 -16.84
CA TYR A 585 -6.55 -11.76 -17.00
C TYR A 585 -7.39 -12.91 -17.55
N LYS A 586 -6.80 -13.81 -18.37
CA LYS A 586 -7.53 -15.00 -18.86
C LYS A 586 -7.81 -16.00 -17.75
N ASP A 587 -6.85 -16.15 -16.83
CA ASP A 587 -7.04 -16.98 -15.64
C ASP A 587 -8.12 -16.39 -14.72
N PHE A 588 -8.08 -15.08 -14.52
CA PHE A 588 -9.06 -14.38 -13.67
C PHE A 588 -10.46 -14.43 -14.28
N ALA A 589 -10.61 -14.19 -15.58
CA ALA A 589 -11.91 -14.24 -16.26
C ALA A 589 -12.60 -15.61 -16.11
N ARG A 590 -11.84 -16.71 -16.28
CA ARG A 590 -12.38 -18.07 -16.06
C ARG A 590 -12.88 -18.29 -14.65
N GLN A 591 -12.11 -17.84 -13.66
CA GLN A 591 -12.46 -18.00 -12.24
C GLN A 591 -13.62 -17.08 -11.81
N LEU A 592 -13.69 -15.86 -12.32
CA LEU A 592 -14.78 -14.93 -12.07
C LEU A 592 -16.11 -15.51 -12.57
N LYS A 593 -16.13 -16.04 -13.79
CA LYS A 593 -17.34 -16.69 -14.34
C LYS A 593 -17.89 -17.78 -13.42
N GLU A 594 -17.04 -18.69 -12.96
CA GLU A 594 -17.43 -19.82 -12.12
C GLU A 594 -17.87 -19.39 -10.70
N LEU A 595 -17.28 -18.32 -10.16
CA LEU A 595 -17.54 -17.89 -8.78
C LEU A 595 -18.68 -16.87 -8.67
N THR A 596 -18.86 -16.03 -9.69
CA THR A 596 -19.83 -14.92 -9.65
C THR A 596 -20.97 -15.07 -10.64
N GLY A 597 -20.85 -15.95 -11.63
CA GLY A 597 -21.77 -16.03 -12.76
C GLY A 597 -21.61 -14.92 -13.80
N GLU A 598 -20.71 -13.94 -13.56
CA GLU A 598 -20.45 -12.82 -14.45
C GLU A 598 -19.28 -13.11 -15.39
N GLU A 599 -19.47 -12.81 -16.67
CA GLU A 599 -18.45 -13.01 -17.70
C GLU A 599 -17.64 -11.74 -17.91
N PHE A 600 -16.30 -11.88 -17.92
CA PHE A 600 -15.36 -10.81 -18.18
C PHE A 600 -14.42 -11.20 -19.31
N THR A 601 -14.14 -10.26 -20.18
CA THR A 601 -13.03 -10.35 -21.13
C THR A 601 -11.75 -9.77 -20.51
N PRO A 602 -10.56 -10.15 -21.00
CA PRO A 602 -9.30 -9.50 -20.58
C PRO A 602 -9.31 -7.98 -20.76
N ALA A 603 -9.95 -7.44 -21.79
CA ALA A 603 -10.06 -5.99 -22.03
C ALA A 603 -10.93 -5.31 -20.96
N GLN A 604 -12.04 -5.94 -20.54
CA GLN A 604 -12.86 -5.41 -19.47
C GLN A 604 -12.12 -5.44 -18.12
N LEU A 605 -11.31 -6.47 -17.85
CA LEU A 605 -10.47 -6.50 -16.65
C LEU A 605 -9.39 -5.41 -16.68
N ASP A 606 -8.81 -5.12 -17.83
CA ASP A 606 -7.87 -4.01 -17.99
C ASP A 606 -8.53 -2.65 -17.73
N GLU A 607 -9.76 -2.44 -18.23
CA GLU A 607 -10.56 -1.23 -17.97
C GLU A 607 -10.96 -1.13 -16.48
N ILE A 608 -11.29 -2.24 -15.83
CA ILE A 608 -11.52 -2.26 -14.37
C ILE A 608 -10.28 -1.81 -13.61
N GLY A 609 -9.09 -2.29 -14.00
CA GLY A 609 -7.84 -1.83 -13.42
C GLY A 609 -7.65 -0.31 -13.57
N ARG A 610 -7.97 0.22 -14.76
CA ARG A 610 -7.97 1.66 -15.05
C ARG A 610 -9.00 2.42 -14.19
N ASN A 611 -10.22 1.88 -14.02
CA ASN A 611 -11.26 2.50 -13.20
C ASN A 611 -10.85 2.58 -11.72
N ILE A 612 -10.23 1.53 -11.17
CA ILE A 612 -9.74 1.53 -9.79
C ILE A 612 -8.71 2.65 -9.57
N THR A 613 -7.73 2.78 -10.46
CA THR A 613 -6.72 3.85 -10.35
C THR A 613 -7.32 5.23 -10.61
N GLY A 614 -8.30 5.32 -11.50
CA GLY A 614 -9.04 6.56 -11.76
C GLY A 614 -9.79 7.08 -10.54
N ILE A 615 -10.53 6.22 -9.84
CA ILE A 615 -11.24 6.63 -8.61
C ILE A 615 -10.27 6.99 -7.47
N GLU A 616 -9.11 6.34 -7.37
CA GLU A 616 -8.06 6.72 -6.41
C GLU A 616 -7.53 8.14 -6.67
N ARG A 617 -7.30 8.49 -7.93
CA ARG A 617 -6.89 9.84 -8.32
C ARG A 617 -7.96 10.87 -8.02
N LEU A 618 -9.24 10.55 -8.21
CA LEU A 618 -10.35 11.42 -7.83
C LEU A 618 -10.43 11.61 -6.31
N ILE A 619 -10.23 10.57 -5.51
CA ILE A 619 -10.14 10.68 -4.04
C ILE A 619 -8.96 11.56 -3.66
N ASN A 620 -7.78 11.34 -4.23
CA ASN A 620 -6.59 12.14 -3.94
C ASN A 620 -6.78 13.63 -4.32
N ALA A 621 -7.44 13.92 -5.41
CA ALA A 621 -7.78 15.30 -5.77
C ALA A 621 -8.72 15.97 -4.73
N ARG A 622 -9.65 15.18 -4.13
CA ARG A 622 -10.48 15.66 -2.99
C ARG A 622 -9.66 15.86 -1.70
N LEU A 623 -8.54 15.18 -1.58
CA LEU A 623 -7.58 15.39 -0.48
C LEU A 623 -6.60 16.55 -0.75
N GLY A 624 -6.70 17.21 -1.91
CA GLY A 624 -5.89 18.36 -2.29
C GLY A 624 -4.65 18.05 -3.11
N LEU A 625 -4.42 16.77 -3.48
CA LEU A 625 -3.29 16.41 -4.33
C LEU A 625 -3.51 16.78 -5.80
N THR A 626 -2.43 17.18 -6.45
CA THR A 626 -2.41 17.65 -7.85
C THR A 626 -1.29 16.93 -8.64
N GLU A 627 -1.13 17.26 -9.92
CA GLU A 627 -0.03 16.79 -10.77
C GLU A 627 1.36 17.19 -10.25
N LYS A 628 1.44 18.23 -9.41
CA LYS A 628 2.69 18.69 -8.79
C LYS A 628 3.21 17.70 -7.76
N ASP A 629 2.30 16.94 -7.15
CA ASP A 629 2.63 15.91 -6.16
C ASP A 629 3.09 14.60 -6.82
N ASP A 630 2.84 14.43 -8.14
CA ASP A 630 3.42 13.37 -8.97
C ASP A 630 4.88 13.72 -9.34
N THR A 631 5.74 13.83 -8.36
CA THR A 631 7.16 14.18 -8.47
C THR A 631 8.04 13.25 -7.64
N LEU A 632 9.33 13.51 -7.62
CA LEU A 632 10.33 12.73 -6.89
C LEU A 632 11.12 13.65 -5.93
N PRO A 633 11.79 13.09 -4.91
CA PRO A 633 12.68 13.86 -4.06
C PRO A 633 13.75 14.61 -4.88
N ASP A 634 14.01 15.88 -4.52
CA ASP A 634 14.97 16.73 -5.25
C ASP A 634 16.35 16.12 -5.38
N ARG A 635 16.81 15.36 -4.39
CA ARG A 635 18.06 14.59 -4.46
C ARG A 635 18.22 13.83 -5.77
N TRP A 636 17.18 13.16 -6.25
CA TRP A 636 17.28 12.34 -7.46
C TRP A 636 17.39 13.14 -8.76
N PHE A 637 16.98 14.40 -8.73
CA PHE A 637 17.20 15.35 -9.84
C PHE A 637 18.54 16.09 -9.74
N GLU A 638 19.02 16.36 -8.52
CA GLU A 638 20.16 17.22 -8.27
C GLU A 638 21.49 16.47 -8.08
N GLU A 639 21.44 15.32 -7.38
CA GLU A 639 22.64 14.59 -6.98
C GLU A 639 22.93 13.41 -7.91
N GLU A 640 24.13 13.38 -8.48
CA GLU A 640 24.60 12.25 -9.29
C GLU A 640 24.98 11.05 -8.41
N ILE A 641 24.86 9.83 -8.95
CA ILE A 641 25.42 8.64 -8.34
C ILE A 641 26.94 8.73 -8.33
N THR A 642 27.55 8.54 -7.17
CA THR A 642 28.97 8.79 -6.95
C THR A 642 29.87 7.60 -7.28
N ALA A 643 29.32 6.37 -7.33
CA ALA A 643 30.10 5.14 -7.52
C ALA A 643 29.32 4.07 -8.26
N GLY A 644 30.02 2.99 -8.66
CA GLY A 644 29.43 1.82 -9.33
C GLY A 644 29.19 1.97 -10.83
N PRO A 645 28.45 1.04 -11.43
CA PRO A 645 28.27 0.98 -12.89
C PRO A 645 27.53 2.18 -13.48
N PHE A 646 26.76 2.90 -12.63
CA PHE A 646 25.92 4.03 -13.04
C PHE A 646 26.41 5.36 -12.46
N LYS A 647 27.74 5.47 -12.17
CA LYS A 647 28.34 6.73 -11.73
C LYS A 647 28.01 7.85 -12.72
N GLY A 648 27.55 8.99 -12.22
CA GLY A 648 27.13 10.17 -12.99
C GLY A 648 25.64 10.17 -13.37
N GLU A 649 24.90 9.08 -13.13
CA GLU A 649 23.46 9.04 -13.40
C GLU A 649 22.69 9.88 -12.37
N LYS A 650 21.72 10.62 -12.87
CA LYS A 650 20.65 11.30 -12.12
C LYS A 650 19.39 11.37 -12.98
N ILE A 651 18.32 11.87 -12.46
CA ILE A 651 17.08 12.07 -13.21
C ILE A 651 17.15 13.43 -13.90
N ASP A 652 17.02 13.42 -15.24
CA ASP A 652 16.79 14.64 -15.99
C ASP A 652 15.33 15.09 -15.78
N ARG A 653 15.13 16.30 -15.25
CA ARG A 653 13.80 16.82 -14.90
C ARG A 653 12.90 16.98 -16.13
N ALA A 654 13.44 17.48 -17.25
CA ALA A 654 12.66 17.69 -18.46
C ALA A 654 12.24 16.36 -19.11
N ALA A 655 13.14 15.39 -19.16
CA ALA A 655 12.84 14.05 -19.68
C ALA A 655 11.83 13.32 -18.77
N PHE A 656 11.90 13.50 -17.45
CA PHE A 656 10.95 12.95 -16.50
C PHE A 656 9.54 13.56 -16.66
N GLU A 657 9.42 14.88 -16.78
CA GLU A 657 8.13 15.55 -17.01
C GLU A 657 7.50 15.13 -18.35
N ALA A 658 8.31 15.00 -19.41
CA ALA A 658 7.83 14.48 -20.68
C ALA A 658 7.36 13.00 -20.57
N LEU A 659 8.05 12.18 -19.77
CA LEU A 659 7.63 10.79 -19.51
C LEU A 659 6.31 10.75 -18.72
N LYS A 660 6.15 11.61 -17.71
CA LYS A 660 4.91 11.74 -16.93
C LYS A 660 3.74 12.17 -17.81
N THR A 661 3.94 13.13 -18.71
CA THR A 661 2.91 13.57 -19.67
C THR A 661 2.45 12.42 -20.56
N ARG A 662 3.38 11.64 -21.14
CA ARG A 662 3.00 10.46 -21.96
C ARG A 662 2.25 9.40 -21.15
N TYR A 663 2.59 9.23 -19.87
CA TYR A 663 1.86 8.33 -18.98
C TYR A 663 0.42 8.83 -18.75
N TYR A 664 0.22 10.14 -18.55
CA TYR A 664 -1.12 10.72 -18.41
C TYR A 664 -1.94 10.51 -19.67
N ASP A 665 -1.38 10.81 -20.84
CA ASP A 665 -2.04 10.62 -22.13
C ASP A 665 -2.44 9.15 -22.34
N LEU A 666 -1.53 8.22 -22.05
CA LEU A 666 -1.75 6.78 -22.19
C LEU A 666 -2.92 6.26 -21.33
N LEU A 667 -3.07 6.79 -20.13
CA LEU A 667 -4.17 6.42 -19.22
C LEU A 667 -5.47 7.22 -19.46
N GLY A 668 -5.42 8.31 -20.24
CA GLY A 668 -6.55 9.22 -20.42
C GLY A 668 -6.79 10.10 -19.20
N LEU A 669 -5.70 10.52 -18.54
CA LEU A 669 -5.71 11.55 -17.51
C LEU A 669 -5.56 12.93 -18.19
N ASN A 670 -6.10 13.95 -17.56
CA ASN A 670 -5.87 15.34 -18.00
C ASN A 670 -4.59 15.93 -17.39
N GLY A 671 -4.28 17.19 -17.74
CA GLY A 671 -3.09 17.87 -17.25
C GLY A 671 -3.03 18.08 -15.72
N ALA A 672 -4.15 17.91 -15.00
CA ALA A 672 -4.17 17.92 -13.54
C ALA A 672 -3.96 16.50 -12.92
N GLY A 673 -3.67 15.50 -13.73
CA GLY A 673 -3.42 14.13 -13.27
C GLY A 673 -4.65 13.36 -12.81
N VAL A 674 -5.85 13.83 -13.17
CA VAL A 674 -7.14 13.17 -12.88
C VAL A 674 -7.80 12.68 -14.18
N PRO A 675 -8.75 11.73 -14.11
CA PRO A 675 -9.50 11.26 -15.27
C PRO A 675 -10.05 12.42 -16.12
N ALA A 676 -9.84 12.36 -17.43
CA ALA A 676 -10.41 13.32 -18.38
C ALA A 676 -11.95 13.34 -18.30
N LEU A 677 -12.59 14.44 -18.68
CA LEU A 677 -14.00 14.75 -18.39
C LEU A 677 -14.96 13.57 -18.66
N GLU A 678 -14.88 12.95 -19.82
CA GLU A 678 -15.81 11.87 -20.18
C GLU A 678 -15.58 10.59 -19.37
N TRP A 679 -14.32 10.25 -19.07
CA TRP A 679 -14.03 9.12 -18.19
C TRP A 679 -14.43 9.43 -16.75
N HIS A 680 -14.18 10.66 -16.28
CA HIS A 680 -14.62 11.12 -14.96
C HIS A 680 -16.16 11.04 -14.82
N ARG A 681 -16.92 11.50 -15.83
CA ARG A 681 -18.37 11.40 -15.84
C ARG A 681 -18.85 9.95 -15.68
N ARG A 682 -18.28 9.02 -16.45
CA ARG A 682 -18.61 7.57 -16.34
C ARG A 682 -18.26 7.01 -14.95
N LEU A 683 -17.13 7.40 -14.37
CA LEU A 683 -16.76 6.99 -13.01
C LEU A 683 -17.74 7.55 -11.98
N ALA A 684 -18.13 8.81 -12.09
CA ALA A 684 -19.10 9.45 -11.21
C ALA A 684 -20.46 8.74 -11.25
N GLU A 685 -20.95 8.42 -12.45
CA GLU A 685 -22.18 7.64 -12.63
C GLU A 685 -22.09 6.24 -12.00
N ALA A 686 -20.96 5.56 -12.20
CA ALA A 686 -20.72 4.21 -11.63
C ALA A 686 -20.54 4.23 -10.11
N THR A 687 -20.07 5.34 -9.51
CA THR A 687 -19.77 5.44 -8.07
C THR A 687 -20.90 6.11 -7.29
N THR A 688 -21.14 7.39 -7.48
CA THR A 688 -22.13 8.16 -6.71
C THR A 688 -23.51 8.16 -7.35
N GLY A 689 -23.63 7.83 -8.64
CA GLY A 689 -24.84 8.02 -9.44
C GLY A 689 -25.18 9.50 -9.67
N PHE A 690 -24.19 10.39 -9.46
CA PHE A 690 -24.34 11.83 -9.63
C PHE A 690 -23.16 12.38 -10.44
N ALA A 691 -23.46 13.07 -11.52
CA ALA A 691 -22.48 13.75 -12.34
C ALA A 691 -23.08 15.05 -12.88
N VAL A 692 -22.41 16.17 -12.61
CA VAL A 692 -22.76 17.50 -13.15
C VAL A 692 -21.51 18.04 -13.83
N ARG A 693 -21.62 18.37 -15.10
CA ARG A 693 -20.56 19.05 -15.84
C ARG A 693 -20.64 20.54 -15.59
N VAL A 694 -19.58 21.14 -15.09
CA VAL A 694 -19.49 22.56 -14.83
C VAL A 694 -18.46 23.18 -15.75
N ALA A 695 -18.92 23.96 -16.73
CA ALA A 695 -18.06 24.80 -17.56
C ALA A 695 -17.60 26.02 -16.75
N LEU A 696 -16.32 26.34 -16.84
CA LEU A 696 -15.67 27.40 -16.07
C LEU A 696 -15.10 28.47 -16.98
N PRO A 697 -15.05 29.76 -16.54
CA PRO A 697 -14.38 30.83 -17.27
C PRO A 697 -12.92 30.50 -17.56
N GLU A 698 -12.37 31.06 -18.63
CA GLU A 698 -10.95 30.95 -18.92
C GLU A 698 -10.06 31.42 -17.75
N GLY A 699 -8.95 30.74 -17.53
CA GLY A 699 -7.97 31.08 -16.51
C GLY A 699 -8.32 30.65 -15.08
N ILE A 700 -9.29 29.74 -14.91
CA ILE A 700 -9.53 29.06 -13.63
C ILE A 700 -8.48 27.96 -13.44
N PRO A 701 -7.64 28.03 -12.39
CA PRO A 701 -6.64 26.99 -12.12
C PRO A 701 -7.28 25.62 -11.86
N GLY A 702 -6.63 24.56 -12.31
CA GLY A 702 -7.07 23.17 -12.10
C GLY A 702 -8.19 22.68 -13.03
N ALA A 703 -8.61 23.50 -14.01
CA ALA A 703 -9.60 23.14 -15.02
C ALA A 703 -9.01 23.21 -16.44
N PRO A 704 -8.06 22.35 -16.81
CA PRO A 704 -7.34 22.42 -18.09
C PRO A 704 -8.23 22.24 -19.32
N GLU A 705 -9.38 21.59 -19.16
CA GLU A 705 -10.37 21.37 -20.25
C GLU A 705 -11.49 22.43 -20.24
N GLY A 706 -11.35 23.52 -19.48
CA GLY A 706 -12.36 24.55 -19.35
C GLY A 706 -13.66 24.10 -18.63
N ALA A 707 -13.67 22.89 -18.11
CA ALA A 707 -14.77 22.33 -17.35
C ALA A 707 -14.29 21.29 -16.35
N VAL A 708 -15.12 20.98 -15.36
CA VAL A 708 -14.92 19.91 -14.38
C VAL A 708 -16.21 19.12 -14.18
N ILE A 709 -16.08 17.89 -13.69
CA ILE A 709 -17.21 17.08 -13.23
C ILE A 709 -17.32 17.19 -11.71
N VAL A 710 -18.47 17.58 -11.21
CA VAL A 710 -18.82 17.45 -9.79
C VAL A 710 -19.52 16.11 -9.61
N ASP A 711 -18.89 15.23 -8.85
CA ASP A 711 -19.27 13.83 -8.64
C ASP A 711 -19.80 13.56 -7.22
N GLN A 712 -19.98 14.61 -6.43
CA GLN A 712 -20.63 14.55 -5.13
C GLN A 712 -22.07 15.04 -5.25
N PRO A 713 -23.06 14.30 -4.72
CA PRO A 713 -24.43 14.76 -4.75
C PRO A 713 -24.63 16.09 -4.02
N VAL A 714 -25.08 17.08 -4.75
CA VAL A 714 -25.48 18.39 -4.26
C VAL A 714 -26.94 18.64 -4.64
N SER A 715 -27.62 19.53 -3.92
CA SER A 715 -29.04 19.85 -4.15
C SER A 715 -29.26 21.14 -4.89
N ASP A 716 -28.28 22.04 -4.83
CA ASP A 716 -28.41 23.45 -5.26
C ASP A 716 -27.06 24.04 -5.66
N VAL A 717 -27.08 25.25 -6.15
CA VAL A 717 -25.89 25.98 -6.62
C VAL A 717 -24.94 26.32 -5.49
N ALA A 718 -25.40 26.57 -4.26
CA ALA A 718 -24.52 26.81 -3.13
C ALA A 718 -23.66 25.55 -2.84
N GLY A 719 -24.31 24.41 -2.74
CA GLY A 719 -23.61 23.13 -2.58
C GLY A 719 -22.66 22.81 -3.75
N LEU A 720 -23.04 23.20 -4.98
CA LEU A 720 -22.19 23.07 -6.16
C LEU A 720 -20.91 23.93 -6.04
N ARG A 721 -21.07 25.21 -5.63
CA ARG A 721 -19.94 26.13 -5.42
C ARG A 721 -18.98 25.60 -4.34
N ASP A 722 -19.51 25.09 -3.24
CA ASP A 722 -18.69 24.51 -2.17
C ASP A 722 -17.93 23.26 -2.65
N ALA A 723 -18.58 22.39 -3.41
CA ALA A 723 -17.91 21.23 -4.02
C ALA A 723 -16.80 21.64 -5.00
N LEU A 724 -17.02 22.74 -5.78
CA LEU A 724 -16.00 23.28 -6.68
C LEU A 724 -14.80 23.86 -5.92
N LYS A 725 -15.01 24.57 -4.80
CA LYS A 725 -13.93 25.12 -3.98
C LYS A 725 -13.03 24.02 -3.40
N VAL A 726 -13.61 22.92 -2.96
CA VAL A 726 -12.86 21.74 -2.51
C VAL A 726 -12.04 21.16 -3.65
N ARG A 727 -12.64 21.07 -4.84
CA ARG A 727 -12.00 20.45 -6.00
C ARG A 727 -10.94 21.34 -6.65
N LEU A 728 -11.09 22.64 -6.56
CA LEU A 728 -10.24 23.66 -7.18
C LEU A 728 -9.75 24.65 -6.10
N PRO A 729 -8.94 24.21 -5.13
CA PRO A 729 -8.56 25.06 -4.00
C PRO A 729 -7.81 26.33 -4.43
N ASP A 730 -6.99 26.26 -5.47
CA ASP A 730 -6.28 27.42 -6.04
C ASP A 730 -7.22 28.42 -6.73
N ALA A 731 -8.41 27.98 -7.09
CA ALA A 731 -9.44 28.82 -7.71
C ALA A 731 -10.51 29.31 -6.73
N ALA A 732 -10.52 28.83 -5.48
CA ALA A 732 -11.60 29.07 -4.52
C ALA A 732 -11.97 30.56 -4.40
N ARG A 733 -10.98 31.47 -4.29
CA ARG A 733 -11.19 32.90 -4.23
C ARG A 733 -11.79 33.49 -5.52
N LYS A 734 -11.45 32.91 -6.68
CA LYS A 734 -11.98 33.35 -7.97
C LYS A 734 -13.43 32.89 -8.18
N LEU A 735 -13.81 31.76 -7.57
CA LEU A 735 -15.17 31.23 -7.62
C LEU A 735 -16.16 32.02 -6.73
N ASP A 736 -15.67 32.85 -5.80
CA ASP A 736 -16.44 33.76 -4.95
C ASP A 736 -16.57 35.16 -5.56
N ASP A 737 -16.05 35.40 -6.77
CA ASP A 737 -16.15 36.70 -7.45
C ASP A 737 -17.62 36.98 -7.78
N SER A 738 -18.14 38.10 -7.29
CA SER A 738 -19.51 38.55 -7.49
C SER A 738 -19.85 38.91 -8.96
N SER A 739 -18.84 39.01 -9.84
CA SER A 739 -19.04 39.16 -11.29
C SER A 739 -19.36 37.83 -11.99
N LEU A 740 -19.32 36.70 -11.27
CA LEU A 740 -19.65 35.37 -11.78
C LEU A 740 -21.12 35.08 -11.53
N ILE A 741 -21.82 34.67 -12.58
CA ILE A 741 -23.21 34.18 -12.51
C ILE A 741 -23.27 32.75 -13.02
N VAL A 742 -24.28 32.01 -12.56
CA VAL A 742 -24.47 30.61 -12.91
C VAL A 742 -25.61 30.48 -13.93
N SER A 743 -25.42 29.63 -14.93
CA SER A 743 -26.51 29.11 -15.73
C SER A 743 -26.65 27.61 -15.52
N VAL A 744 -27.87 27.09 -15.48
CA VAL A 744 -28.20 25.68 -15.39
C VAL A 744 -28.97 25.29 -16.65
N ASN A 745 -28.46 24.33 -17.40
CA ASN A 745 -29.04 23.88 -18.69
C ASN A 745 -29.33 25.06 -19.66
N GLY A 746 -28.42 26.03 -19.71
CA GLY A 746 -28.53 27.21 -20.57
C GLY A 746 -29.43 28.34 -20.05
N ALA A 747 -30.12 28.14 -18.93
CA ALA A 747 -30.94 29.16 -18.30
C ALA A 747 -30.14 29.93 -17.24
N MET A 748 -30.01 31.23 -17.36
CA MET A 748 -29.33 32.08 -16.38
C MET A 748 -30.12 32.14 -15.08
N VAL A 749 -29.44 31.95 -13.96
CA VAL A 749 -30.04 32.06 -12.62
C VAL A 749 -29.82 33.48 -12.12
N LEU A 750 -30.84 34.34 -12.27
CA LEU A 750 -30.75 35.76 -11.95
C LEU A 750 -31.30 36.16 -10.56
N SER A 751 -31.96 35.23 -9.87
CA SER A 751 -32.48 35.45 -8.51
C SER A 751 -32.43 34.18 -7.69
N ASN A 752 -32.15 34.31 -6.38
CA ASN A 752 -32.00 33.18 -5.47
C ASN A 752 -31.00 32.13 -5.99
N GLU A 753 -29.87 32.58 -6.55
CA GLU A 753 -28.88 31.73 -7.22
C GLU A 753 -28.45 30.58 -6.34
N ASP A 754 -28.12 30.81 -5.07
CA ASP A 754 -27.61 29.79 -4.14
C ASP A 754 -28.61 28.64 -3.91
N THR A 755 -29.91 28.90 -4.01
CA THR A 755 -30.96 27.87 -3.78
C THR A 755 -31.50 27.25 -5.08
N ALA A 756 -30.97 27.65 -6.23
CA ALA A 756 -31.36 27.05 -7.50
C ALA A 756 -31.03 25.58 -7.53
N PRO A 757 -32.00 24.71 -7.89
CA PRO A 757 -31.79 23.27 -7.83
C PRO A 757 -30.78 22.79 -8.87
N VAL A 758 -29.92 21.82 -8.46
CA VAL A 758 -28.93 21.13 -9.31
C VAL A 758 -29.19 19.64 -9.22
N ARG A 759 -29.21 18.95 -10.36
CA ARG A 759 -29.51 17.51 -10.48
C ARG A 759 -28.40 16.80 -11.26
N SER A 760 -28.29 15.51 -11.07
CA SER A 760 -27.39 14.69 -11.89
C SER A 760 -27.78 14.80 -13.36
N GLY A 761 -26.78 14.97 -14.21
CA GLY A 761 -26.95 15.18 -15.65
C GLY A 761 -27.11 16.62 -16.08
N ASP A 762 -27.23 17.59 -15.16
CA ASP A 762 -27.28 19.00 -15.50
C ASP A 762 -25.95 19.49 -16.11
N GLU A 763 -26.06 20.37 -17.09
CA GLU A 763 -24.97 21.16 -17.65
C GLU A 763 -24.98 22.53 -16.98
N VAL A 764 -24.00 22.83 -16.16
CA VAL A 764 -23.87 24.10 -15.48
C VAL A 764 -22.74 24.92 -16.13
N ALA A 765 -22.92 26.21 -16.26
CA ALA A 765 -21.84 27.11 -16.66
C ALA A 765 -21.71 28.25 -15.66
N ILE A 766 -20.49 28.52 -15.21
CA ILE A 766 -20.12 29.70 -14.47
C ILE A 766 -19.54 30.70 -15.48
N VAL A 767 -20.19 31.85 -15.64
CA VAL A 767 -19.81 32.84 -16.64
C VAL A 767 -19.55 34.19 -16.00
N ARG A 768 -18.59 34.93 -16.53
CA ARG A 768 -18.30 36.29 -16.07
C ARG A 768 -19.22 37.27 -16.73
N ILE A 769 -19.90 38.13 -15.97
CA ILE A 769 -20.62 39.28 -16.53
C ILE A 769 -19.57 40.26 -17.04
N MET A 770 -19.53 40.46 -18.34
CA MET A 770 -18.84 41.63 -18.88
C MET A 770 -19.79 42.81 -18.68
N ALA A 771 -19.40 43.76 -17.84
CA ALA A 771 -20.09 45.07 -17.78
C ALA A 771 -19.92 45.71 -19.15
N GLY A 772 -20.90 45.47 -20.04
CA GLY A 772 -21.00 46.12 -21.30
C GLY A 772 -21.50 47.54 -21.07
N GLY A 773 -20.66 48.50 -21.41
CA GLY A 773 -21.10 49.85 -21.57
C GLY A 773 -22.02 49.99 -22.75
#